data_e10ba732813136718bf0f986b8f70fb9
#
_entry.id   e10ba732813136718bf0f986b8f70fb9
#
_cell.length_a   1.000
_cell.length_b   1.000
_cell.length_c   1.000
_cell.angle_alpha   90.00
_cell.angle_beta   90.00
_cell.angle_gamma   90.00
#
_symmetry.space_group_name_H-M   'P 1'
#
loop_
_entity.id
_entity.type
_entity.pdbx_description
1 polymer ?
#
loop_
_entity_poly.entity_id
_entity_poly.type
_entity_poly.pdbx_seq_one_letter_code
_entity_poly.pdbx_strand_id
1 'polypeptide(L)'
;MRNKLSIFFLSLFVFYSNNLSSQEIEVNSSKISFDAENQVTIFEGNVNAKDDKQNTFFSEIATYNKKLDFFQTNGETKIITSNGYKVSTANIEFDNKKKTINSKFKTEIIDIDGNKINLDNFSYSAKTNIFFSKGNIKIIDINQNIYNFSEIYIDETKQTVIGSDVKAFLNKNDFAINNENDPRFFANTIYLSNKINSMDKGIFTYCKDKGDDSCPPWTLQSNKIKHDLEKKTIYYDNVVLKIYDFPIFYSPKFSHPDPTVDRRSGLLAPSLSNSSTLGSGLKLPYFWNISNDRDLTITPKFYLKENPLILAEYRQDFKNSFLILDTSYTQGFKKKDNKKSDGGRNHFFSKFNLNFFDDNEKSSDLEINLQKVNNDTYFKVHDINTELVQKDQNILANTLSYTYQNKDFFLGITPSFYEDTTKFGNLRNEYLLPLSIEKNLFTSEKLGFLDLTSNLNLRNYETNKQANFFINDLNWKSNSWLNKFGFESYFNALVKTVNYETKKTTEYKNSNLNSELNSVFGYNAKLNLFKKNNENSKLYSLTPKFLLRYAPGHMRNIEGGRLNYDNLYQLNKVDESDVIENGLSSSIGLEFKQNKINNNNIEEEQLSFSIGQVISQKENMDIPSSTSLDQKLSDVVGKANYNINDKVKLNYN
;
A
#
# COMPACT_ATOMS: atom_id res chain seq x y z
N MET A 1 12.35 6.94 1.30
CA MET A 1 13.60 6.52 0.64
C MET A 1 14.32 7.75 0.12
N ARG A 2 15.50 8.05 0.62
CA ARG A 2 16.31 9.18 0.16
C ARG A 2 16.97 8.78 -1.15
N ASN A 3 16.32 9.02 -2.27
CA ASN A 3 17.00 9.00 -3.56
C ASN A 3 17.90 10.24 -3.63
N LYS A 4 19.12 10.07 -3.14
CA LYS A 4 20.20 10.92 -3.58
C LYS A 4 20.53 10.52 -5.01
N LEU A 5 19.94 11.21 -6.00
CA LEU A 5 20.62 11.40 -7.25
C LEU A 5 21.86 12.20 -6.87
N SER A 6 22.89 11.49 -6.41
CA SER A 6 24.18 12.09 -6.12
C SER A 6 24.68 12.59 -7.45
N ILE A 7 24.66 13.92 -7.61
CA ILE A 7 25.29 14.57 -8.72
C ILE A 7 26.72 14.11 -8.68
N PHE A 8 27.11 13.43 -9.73
CA PHE A 8 28.40 12.87 -9.96
C PHE A 8 29.43 14.01 -9.97
N PHE A 9 30.10 14.27 -8.87
CA PHE A 9 31.23 15.17 -8.84
C PHE A 9 32.51 14.37 -8.90
N LEU A 10 33.04 14.29 -10.11
CA LEU A 10 34.40 13.90 -10.34
C LEU A 10 35.29 15.08 -9.90
N SER A 11 35.72 15.14 -8.65
CA SER A 11 36.81 16.03 -8.25
C SER A 11 38.14 15.36 -8.68
N LEU A 12 38.35 15.33 -9.99
CA LEU A 12 39.61 14.85 -10.56
C LEU A 12 40.63 15.99 -10.52
N PHE A 13 41.66 15.85 -9.72
CA PHE A 13 42.87 16.70 -9.70
C PHE A 13 42.72 18.14 -9.25
N VAL A 14 42.59 18.39 -7.98
CA VAL A 14 42.83 19.73 -7.40
C VAL A 14 44.32 20.01 -7.34
N PHE A 15 44.89 20.65 -8.38
CA PHE A 15 46.17 21.33 -8.33
C PHE A 15 45.93 22.80 -7.93
N TYR A 16 45.94 23.12 -6.65
CA TYR A 16 45.94 24.50 -6.20
C TYR A 16 47.28 25.13 -6.55
N SER A 17 47.29 26.05 -7.50
CA SER A 17 48.43 26.91 -7.75
C SER A 17 48.46 28.11 -6.78
N ASN A 18 49.15 27.98 -5.66
CA ASN A 18 49.64 29.11 -4.92
C ASN A 18 51.17 28.99 -4.77
N ASN A 19 51.84 29.95 -5.34
CA ASN A 19 53.26 30.28 -5.26
C ASN A 19 54.24 29.39 -6.04
N LEU A 20 55.09 30.07 -6.78
CA LEU A 20 56.29 29.60 -7.46
C LEU A 20 57.21 28.85 -6.48
N SER A 21 56.98 27.57 -6.26
CA SER A 21 58.00 26.62 -5.87
C SER A 21 58.03 25.54 -6.96
N SER A 22 59.19 25.15 -7.41
CA SER A 22 59.38 24.02 -8.30
C SER A 22 58.62 22.82 -7.71
N GLN A 23 57.61 22.29 -8.37
CA GLN A 23 56.97 21.08 -7.96
C GLN A 23 57.97 19.96 -8.02
N GLU A 24 58.48 19.48 -6.91
CA GLU A 24 59.33 18.31 -6.80
C GLU A 24 58.43 17.07 -6.95
N ILE A 25 58.53 16.40 -8.09
CA ILE A 25 57.98 15.05 -8.24
C ILE A 25 59.06 14.09 -7.76
N GLU A 26 58.80 13.36 -6.71
CA GLU A 26 59.67 12.29 -6.24
C GLU A 26 59.42 11.05 -7.12
N VAL A 27 60.44 10.56 -7.80
CA VAL A 27 60.34 9.38 -8.69
C VAL A 27 61.26 8.31 -8.22
N ASN A 28 60.75 7.15 -7.89
CA ASN A 28 61.52 5.93 -7.56
C ASN A 28 61.38 4.94 -8.70
N SER A 29 62.48 4.33 -9.13
CA SER A 29 62.49 3.28 -10.16
C SER A 29 63.68 2.36 -9.93
N SER A 30 63.65 1.16 -10.58
CA SER A 30 64.75 0.19 -10.47
C SER A 30 65.97 0.65 -11.22
N LYS A 31 65.82 1.45 -12.27
CA LYS A 31 66.91 1.96 -13.10
C LYS A 31 66.59 3.37 -13.60
N ILE A 32 67.57 4.27 -13.52
CA ILE A 32 67.47 5.63 -14.04
C ILE A 32 68.57 5.85 -15.03
N SER A 33 68.26 6.32 -16.23
CA SER A 33 69.21 6.70 -17.28
C SER A 33 68.93 8.13 -17.75
N PHE A 34 70.02 8.87 -18.06
CA PHE A 34 69.88 10.26 -18.47
C PHE A 34 70.58 10.45 -19.84
N ASP A 35 69.79 10.91 -20.81
CA ASP A 35 70.29 11.33 -22.12
C ASP A 35 70.62 12.83 -22.06
N ALA A 36 71.91 13.17 -22.04
CA ALA A 36 72.39 14.53 -21.87
C ALA A 36 72.17 15.39 -23.12
N GLU A 37 72.16 14.76 -24.32
CA GLU A 37 72.00 15.44 -25.61
C GLU A 37 70.54 15.93 -25.79
N ASN A 38 69.57 15.09 -25.44
CA ASN A 38 68.13 15.40 -25.55
C ASN A 38 67.55 15.92 -24.26
N GLN A 39 68.31 15.97 -23.16
CA GLN A 39 67.84 16.33 -21.81
C GLN A 39 66.62 15.50 -21.33
N VAL A 40 66.67 14.19 -21.59
CA VAL A 40 65.60 13.26 -21.24
C VAL A 40 66.11 12.31 -20.12
N THR A 41 65.34 12.24 -19.05
CA THR A 41 65.53 11.21 -18.01
C THR A 41 64.56 10.07 -18.28
N ILE A 42 65.06 8.84 -18.30
CA ILE A 42 64.26 7.63 -18.49
C ILE A 42 64.31 6.85 -17.17
N PHE A 43 63.15 6.48 -16.70
CA PHE A 43 62.92 5.66 -15.50
C PHE A 43 62.39 4.30 -15.96
N GLU A 44 63.03 3.21 -15.55
CA GLU A 44 62.69 1.84 -15.94
C GLU A 44 62.51 0.94 -14.70
N GLY A 45 61.49 0.09 -14.75
CA GLY A 45 61.19 -0.94 -13.76
C GLY A 45 60.52 -0.39 -12.48
N ASN A 46 59.29 -0.78 -12.22
CA ASN A 46 58.50 -0.41 -11.06
C ASN A 46 58.51 1.09 -10.74
N VAL A 47 58.33 1.92 -11.75
CA VAL A 47 58.31 3.36 -11.60
C VAL A 47 57.14 3.76 -10.67
N ASN A 48 57.50 4.44 -9.56
CA ASN A 48 56.56 5.03 -8.60
C ASN A 48 56.86 6.53 -8.46
N ALA A 49 56.02 7.37 -9.00
CA ALA A 49 56.14 8.80 -8.92
C ALA A 49 55.09 9.37 -7.97
N LYS A 50 55.50 10.30 -7.11
CA LYS A 50 54.65 10.95 -6.12
C LYS A 50 54.77 12.44 -6.23
N ASP A 51 53.65 13.15 -6.32
CA ASP A 51 53.64 14.60 -6.34
C ASP A 51 53.48 15.20 -4.92
N ASP A 52 53.59 16.51 -4.80
CA ASP A 52 53.47 17.29 -3.58
C ASP A 52 52.08 17.14 -2.92
N LYS A 53 51.06 16.76 -3.65
CA LYS A 53 49.71 16.51 -3.18
C LYS A 53 49.42 15.06 -2.79
N GLN A 54 50.46 14.21 -2.80
CA GLN A 54 50.36 12.79 -2.46
C GLN A 54 49.61 11.96 -3.52
N ASN A 55 49.43 12.44 -4.78
CA ASN A 55 48.98 11.59 -5.88
C ASN A 55 50.13 10.64 -6.28
N THR A 56 49.83 9.39 -6.46
CA THR A 56 50.81 8.35 -6.74
C THR A 56 50.59 7.75 -8.12
N PHE A 57 51.63 7.68 -8.92
CA PHE A 57 51.66 7.14 -10.27
C PHE A 57 52.50 5.88 -10.33
N PHE A 58 51.99 4.81 -10.87
CA PHE A 58 52.66 3.55 -11.08
C PHE A 58 52.75 3.22 -12.57
N SER A 59 53.95 2.90 -13.06
CA SER A 59 54.18 2.45 -14.43
C SER A 59 55.45 1.61 -14.51
N GLU A 60 55.62 0.87 -15.59
CA GLU A 60 56.88 0.16 -15.84
C GLU A 60 57.96 1.07 -16.41
N ILE A 61 57.61 2.04 -17.24
CA ILE A 61 58.55 2.98 -17.87
C ILE A 61 57.92 4.39 -17.80
N ALA A 62 58.76 5.38 -17.44
CA ALA A 62 58.42 6.78 -17.55
C ALA A 62 59.59 7.59 -18.12
N THR A 63 59.29 8.65 -18.82
CA THR A 63 60.26 9.59 -19.39
C THR A 63 59.95 11.02 -18.98
N TYR A 64 60.99 11.80 -18.64
CA TYR A 64 60.85 13.21 -18.39
C TYR A 64 61.79 14.00 -19.29
N ASN A 65 61.20 14.84 -20.14
CA ASN A 65 61.97 15.75 -21.00
C ASN A 65 62.06 17.12 -20.33
N LYS A 66 63.25 17.47 -19.87
CA LYS A 66 63.51 18.73 -19.12
C LYS A 66 63.33 19.97 -20.01
N LYS A 67 63.71 19.89 -21.31
CA LYS A 67 63.60 21.01 -22.24
C LYS A 67 62.17 21.36 -22.57
N LEU A 68 61.33 20.35 -22.72
CA LEU A 68 59.89 20.49 -23.03
C LEU A 68 59.06 20.65 -21.75
N ASP A 69 59.62 20.27 -20.59
CA ASP A 69 58.92 20.15 -19.31
C ASP A 69 57.71 19.22 -19.47
N PHE A 70 58.00 18.03 -19.98
CA PHE A 70 57.02 17.02 -20.38
C PHE A 70 57.33 15.65 -19.76
N PHE A 71 56.35 15.10 -19.06
CA PHE A 71 56.44 13.76 -18.46
C PHE A 71 55.50 12.80 -19.19
N GLN A 72 55.97 11.61 -19.50
CA GLN A 72 55.19 10.58 -20.17
C GLN A 72 55.46 9.20 -19.56
N THR A 73 54.40 8.43 -19.39
CA THR A 73 54.52 7.00 -19.06
C THR A 73 54.34 6.14 -20.30
N ASN A 74 54.98 4.97 -20.33
CA ASN A 74 54.83 3.99 -21.39
C ASN A 74 54.40 2.64 -20.80
N GLY A 75 53.29 2.11 -21.31
CA GLY A 75 52.66 0.88 -20.83
C GLY A 75 51.57 1.14 -19.79
N GLU A 76 51.16 0.08 -19.11
CA GLU A 76 50.09 0.16 -18.09
C GLU A 76 50.48 1.16 -17.00
N THR A 77 49.57 2.08 -16.78
CA THR A 77 49.76 3.17 -15.79
C THR A 77 48.56 3.21 -14.84
N LYS A 78 48.84 3.19 -13.55
CA LYS A 78 47.84 3.32 -12.48
C LYS A 78 48.12 4.61 -11.71
N ILE A 79 47.03 5.37 -11.45
CA ILE A 79 47.13 6.58 -10.63
C ILE A 79 46.17 6.39 -9.45
N ILE A 80 46.68 6.74 -8.24
CA ILE A 80 45.87 6.84 -7.07
C ILE A 80 45.99 8.29 -6.61
N THR A 81 44.87 9.02 -6.68
CA THR A 81 44.83 10.40 -6.25
C THR A 81 44.72 10.52 -4.71
N SER A 82 45.17 11.62 -4.17
CA SER A 82 45.04 11.94 -2.74
C SER A 82 43.60 11.96 -2.25
N ASN A 83 42.64 12.20 -3.15
CA ASN A 83 41.18 12.17 -2.89
C ASN A 83 40.58 10.77 -3.04
N GLY A 84 41.37 9.72 -3.35
CA GLY A 84 40.91 8.34 -3.41
C GLY A 84 40.42 7.83 -4.76
N TYR A 85 40.52 8.61 -5.84
CA TYR A 85 40.26 8.13 -7.20
C TYR A 85 41.33 7.13 -7.64
N LYS A 86 40.89 6.08 -8.36
CA LYS A 86 41.77 5.09 -8.97
C LYS A 86 41.59 5.16 -10.47
N VAL A 87 42.68 5.48 -11.20
CA VAL A 87 42.69 5.57 -12.67
C VAL A 87 43.61 4.50 -13.20
N SER A 88 43.14 3.69 -14.15
CA SER A 88 43.91 2.69 -14.87
C SER A 88 43.85 3.00 -16.34
N THR A 89 45.01 3.18 -16.96
CA THR A 89 45.12 3.51 -18.40
C THR A 89 46.45 3.01 -18.94
N ALA A 90 46.67 3.10 -20.24
CA ALA A 90 47.97 2.94 -20.86
C ALA A 90 48.46 4.31 -21.33
N ASN A 91 49.71 4.63 -21.03
CA ASN A 91 50.41 5.82 -21.49
C ASN A 91 49.72 7.15 -21.10
N ILE A 92 50.29 7.88 -20.19
CA ILE A 92 49.86 9.24 -19.79
C ILE A 92 50.89 10.23 -20.31
N GLU A 93 50.38 11.34 -20.83
CA GLU A 93 51.16 12.51 -21.24
C GLU A 93 50.84 13.66 -20.29
N PHE A 94 51.82 14.18 -19.57
CA PHE A 94 51.70 15.37 -18.74
C PHE A 94 52.58 16.51 -19.30
N ASP A 95 51.94 17.53 -19.82
CA ASP A 95 52.55 18.77 -20.28
C ASP A 95 52.53 19.80 -19.11
N ASN A 96 53.67 19.96 -18.45
CA ASN A 96 53.76 20.84 -17.27
C ASN A 96 53.65 22.31 -17.62
N LYS A 97 54.07 22.73 -18.87
CA LYS A 97 53.88 24.13 -19.31
C LYS A 97 52.44 24.47 -19.54
N LYS A 98 51.66 23.57 -20.13
CA LYS A 98 50.22 23.76 -20.36
C LYS A 98 49.38 23.36 -19.18
N LYS A 99 49.95 22.63 -18.20
CA LYS A 99 49.26 22.02 -17.03
C LYS A 99 48.12 21.09 -17.52
N THR A 100 48.39 20.23 -18.52
CA THR A 100 47.43 19.29 -19.04
C THR A 100 47.90 17.84 -18.86
N ILE A 101 46.99 16.95 -18.51
CA ILE A 101 47.17 15.50 -18.45
C ILE A 101 46.25 14.87 -19.49
N ASN A 102 46.84 14.02 -20.34
CA ASN A 102 46.08 13.39 -21.42
C ASN A 102 46.37 11.89 -21.46
N SER A 103 45.38 11.11 -21.84
CA SER A 103 45.56 9.75 -22.33
C SER A 103 44.71 9.53 -23.58
N LYS A 104 45.31 8.93 -24.61
CA LYS A 104 44.65 8.53 -25.85
C LYS A 104 44.19 7.07 -25.83
N PHE A 105 44.30 6.42 -24.70
CA PHE A 105 44.03 5.00 -24.51
C PHE A 105 42.84 4.79 -23.62
N LYS A 106 42.25 3.58 -23.73
CA LYS A 106 41.14 3.17 -22.87
C LYS A 106 41.50 3.34 -21.40
N THR A 107 40.65 4.01 -20.67
CA THR A 107 40.85 4.38 -19.29
C THR A 107 39.67 3.92 -18.44
N GLU A 108 39.95 3.27 -17.33
CA GLU A 108 38.98 2.97 -16.29
C GLU A 108 39.24 3.89 -15.09
N ILE A 109 38.20 4.56 -14.62
CA ILE A 109 38.25 5.39 -13.39
C ILE A 109 37.27 4.82 -12.40
N ILE A 110 37.70 4.62 -11.18
CA ILE A 110 36.84 4.32 -10.04
C ILE A 110 36.86 5.55 -9.13
N ASP A 111 35.73 6.17 -8.90
CA ASP A 111 35.61 7.33 -8.04
C ASP A 111 35.53 6.94 -6.55
N ILE A 112 35.41 7.96 -5.68
CA ILE A 112 35.36 7.79 -4.23
C ILE A 112 34.10 7.10 -3.74
N ASP A 113 33.00 7.18 -4.49
CA ASP A 113 31.72 6.56 -4.18
C ASP A 113 31.62 5.13 -4.76
N GLY A 114 32.62 4.68 -5.54
CA GLY A 114 32.67 3.36 -6.16
C GLY A 114 32.02 3.28 -7.55
N ASN A 115 31.68 4.43 -8.17
CA ASN A 115 31.19 4.45 -9.54
C ASN A 115 32.33 4.10 -10.52
N LYS A 116 32.01 3.34 -11.57
CA LYS A 116 32.96 2.94 -12.61
C LYS A 116 32.76 3.74 -13.88
N ILE A 117 33.82 4.35 -14.39
CA ILE A 117 33.82 5.16 -15.59
C ILE A 117 34.80 4.54 -16.58
N ASN A 118 34.30 4.13 -17.73
CA ASN A 118 35.13 3.64 -18.83
C ASN A 118 35.12 4.65 -19.98
N LEU A 119 36.33 5.00 -20.45
CA LEU A 119 36.57 6.07 -21.42
C LEU A 119 37.48 5.53 -22.54
N ASP A 120 37.30 6.01 -23.75
CA ASP A 120 38.29 5.73 -24.84
C ASP A 120 39.54 6.62 -24.72
N ASN A 121 39.42 7.80 -24.16
CA ASN A 121 40.49 8.78 -23.94
C ASN A 121 40.07 9.81 -22.90
N PHE A 122 41.00 10.61 -22.43
CA PHE A 122 40.67 11.79 -21.63
C PHE A 122 41.71 12.90 -21.75
N SER A 123 41.29 14.12 -21.50
CA SER A 123 42.12 15.30 -21.31
C SER A 123 41.67 16.06 -20.06
N TYR A 124 42.62 16.37 -19.20
CA TYR A 124 42.37 17.19 -18.00
C TYR A 124 43.27 18.43 -18.00
N SER A 125 42.69 19.59 -17.80
CA SER A 125 43.41 20.84 -17.67
C SER A 125 43.44 21.29 -16.20
N ALA A 126 44.61 21.17 -15.56
CA ALA A 126 44.79 21.62 -14.17
C ALA A 126 44.74 23.15 -14.03
N LYS A 127 44.83 23.91 -15.14
CA LYS A 127 44.73 25.37 -15.15
C LYS A 127 43.28 25.84 -15.07
N THR A 128 42.38 25.12 -15.71
CA THR A 128 40.94 25.48 -15.80
C THR A 128 40.07 24.56 -14.98
N ASN A 129 40.63 23.47 -14.43
CA ASN A 129 39.92 22.39 -13.74
C ASN A 129 38.79 21.77 -14.59
N ILE A 130 39.10 21.60 -15.89
CA ILE A 130 38.17 21.00 -16.85
C ILE A 130 38.67 19.61 -17.25
N PHE A 131 37.81 18.62 -17.06
CA PHE A 131 37.97 17.28 -17.60
C PHE A 131 37.13 17.14 -18.87
N PHE A 132 37.70 16.51 -19.89
CA PHE A 132 37.07 16.26 -21.17
C PHE A 132 37.35 14.83 -21.64
N SER A 133 36.34 14.19 -22.19
CA SER A 133 36.49 12.91 -22.90
C SER A 133 35.54 12.88 -24.10
N LYS A 134 35.98 12.19 -25.16
CA LYS A 134 35.21 12.00 -26.40
C LYS A 134 35.35 10.55 -26.90
N GLY A 135 34.25 9.98 -27.39
CA GLY A 135 34.19 8.59 -27.87
C GLY A 135 33.21 7.78 -27.06
N ASN A 136 33.48 6.50 -26.84
CA ASN A 136 32.59 5.68 -26.02
C ASN A 136 32.86 5.92 -24.53
N ILE A 137 31.93 6.56 -23.88
CA ILE A 137 32.00 6.84 -22.48
C ILE A 137 30.85 6.08 -21.78
N LYS A 138 31.20 5.17 -20.88
CA LYS A 138 30.23 4.38 -20.10
C LYS A 138 30.46 4.60 -18.62
N ILE A 139 29.43 5.06 -17.93
CA ILE A 139 29.42 5.25 -16.47
C ILE A 139 28.46 4.24 -15.88
N ILE A 140 28.88 3.54 -14.84
CA ILE A 140 28.04 2.65 -14.02
C ILE A 140 28.10 3.17 -12.59
N ASP A 141 26.98 3.62 -12.07
CA ASP A 141 26.90 4.12 -10.70
C ASP A 141 26.74 2.99 -9.67
N ILE A 142 26.83 3.33 -8.39
CA ILE A 142 26.67 2.36 -7.29
C ILE A 142 25.29 1.69 -7.27
N ASN A 143 24.27 2.33 -7.83
CA ASN A 143 22.92 1.80 -7.95
C ASN A 143 22.74 0.94 -9.22
N GLN A 144 23.82 0.67 -9.97
CA GLN A 144 23.82 -0.07 -11.23
C GLN A 144 23.05 0.64 -12.37
N ASN A 145 22.86 1.95 -12.30
CA ASN A 145 22.41 2.71 -13.46
C ASN A 145 23.56 2.82 -14.47
N ILE A 146 23.24 2.69 -15.75
CA ILE A 146 24.22 2.76 -16.82
C ILE A 146 23.98 4.01 -17.66
N TYR A 147 24.99 4.84 -17.84
CA TYR A 147 24.95 6.05 -18.65
C TYR A 147 26.01 5.96 -19.73
N ASN A 148 25.60 6.13 -20.98
CA ASN A 148 26.50 6.21 -22.13
C ASN A 148 26.48 7.62 -22.72
N PHE A 149 27.66 8.13 -23.12
CA PHE A 149 27.84 9.45 -23.71
C PHE A 149 28.77 9.35 -24.92
N SER A 150 28.64 10.29 -25.87
CA SER A 150 29.62 10.48 -26.94
C SER A 150 30.70 11.51 -26.58
N GLU A 151 30.36 12.48 -25.76
CA GLU A 151 31.29 13.47 -25.21
C GLU A 151 30.85 13.86 -23.78
N ILE A 152 31.83 14.18 -22.93
CA ILE A 152 31.61 14.67 -21.59
C ILE A 152 32.59 15.80 -21.24
N TYR A 153 32.10 16.88 -20.66
CA TYR A 153 32.86 17.98 -20.06
C TYR A 153 32.46 18.10 -18.59
N ILE A 154 33.48 18.15 -17.72
CA ILE A 154 33.26 18.37 -16.29
C ILE A 154 34.07 19.60 -15.88
N ASP A 155 33.39 20.62 -15.39
CA ASP A 155 34.01 21.81 -14.77
C ASP A 155 33.94 21.66 -13.26
N GLU A 156 35.08 21.29 -12.66
CA GLU A 156 35.18 21.06 -11.22
C GLU A 156 34.97 22.34 -10.41
N THR A 157 35.37 23.50 -10.94
CA THR A 157 35.24 24.78 -10.25
C THR A 157 33.76 25.18 -10.12
N LYS A 158 32.99 24.99 -11.20
CA LYS A 158 31.56 25.28 -11.21
C LYS A 158 30.69 24.12 -10.76
N GLN A 159 31.31 22.96 -10.57
CA GLN A 159 30.59 21.71 -10.26
C GLN A 159 29.49 21.41 -11.29
N THR A 160 29.85 21.47 -12.56
CA THR A 160 28.92 21.23 -13.66
C THR A 160 29.42 20.13 -14.60
N VAL A 161 28.47 19.34 -15.11
CA VAL A 161 28.71 18.29 -16.09
C VAL A 161 27.87 18.56 -17.33
N ILE A 162 28.49 18.52 -18.50
CA ILE A 162 27.81 18.59 -19.80
C ILE A 162 28.12 17.31 -20.56
N GLY A 163 27.09 16.62 -21.04
CA GLY A 163 27.24 15.40 -21.83
C GLY A 163 26.40 15.45 -23.09
N SER A 164 26.89 14.80 -24.16
CA SER A 164 26.20 14.72 -25.45
C SER A 164 25.80 13.28 -25.78
N ASP A 165 24.74 13.12 -26.56
CA ASP A 165 24.18 11.84 -27.04
C ASP A 165 23.97 10.82 -25.91
N VAL A 166 23.28 11.28 -24.90
CA VAL A 166 23.12 10.52 -23.65
C VAL A 166 22.09 9.41 -23.81
N LYS A 167 22.48 8.20 -23.41
CA LYS A 167 21.60 7.03 -23.27
C LYS A 167 21.73 6.51 -21.83
N ALA A 168 20.68 6.60 -21.06
CA ALA A 168 20.67 6.11 -19.68
C ALA A 168 19.68 4.97 -19.51
N PHE A 169 20.16 3.91 -18.85
CA PHE A 169 19.39 2.74 -18.44
C PHE A 169 19.37 2.72 -16.92
N LEU A 170 18.17 2.87 -16.36
CA LEU A 170 17.99 3.04 -14.93
C LEU A 170 17.68 1.71 -14.24
N ASN A 171 18.14 1.55 -13.03
CA ASN A 171 17.90 0.32 -12.25
C ASN A 171 16.42 0.17 -11.94
N LYS A 172 15.84 -0.98 -12.28
CA LYS A 172 14.42 -1.30 -12.07
C LYS A 172 14.01 -1.26 -10.60
N ASN A 173 14.92 -1.60 -9.69
CA ASN A 173 14.63 -1.67 -8.26
C ASN A 173 14.35 -0.31 -7.62
N ASP A 174 14.75 0.79 -8.27
CA ASP A 174 14.50 2.15 -7.80
C ASP A 174 13.10 2.65 -8.16
N PHE A 175 12.38 1.90 -8.98
CA PHE A 175 11.02 2.23 -9.43
C PHE A 175 10.04 1.16 -8.95
N ALA A 176 8.90 1.56 -8.42
CA ALA A 176 7.79 0.66 -8.06
C ALA A 176 7.02 0.19 -9.31
N ILE A 177 7.73 -0.43 -10.27
CA ILE A 177 7.21 -0.90 -11.56
C ILE A 177 7.38 -2.40 -11.71
N ASN A 178 6.61 -2.99 -12.64
CA ASN A 178 6.71 -4.41 -12.96
C ASN A 178 8.15 -4.76 -13.42
N ASN A 179 8.69 -5.87 -12.95
CA ASN A 179 10.04 -6.37 -13.26
C ASN A 179 10.33 -6.59 -14.76
N GLU A 180 9.31 -6.59 -15.60
CA GLU A 180 9.45 -6.70 -17.05
C GLU A 180 9.75 -5.35 -17.75
N ASN A 181 9.71 -4.23 -17.05
CA ASN A 181 9.92 -2.89 -17.61
C ASN A 181 11.37 -2.44 -17.47
N ASP A 182 11.86 -1.70 -18.45
CA ASP A 182 13.22 -1.17 -18.53
C ASP A 182 13.17 0.37 -18.64
N PRO A 183 13.22 1.09 -17.50
CA PRO A 183 13.18 2.55 -17.49
C PRO A 183 14.45 3.11 -18.12
N ARG A 184 14.29 3.93 -19.16
CA ARG A 184 15.41 4.52 -19.88
C ARG A 184 15.09 5.90 -20.45
N PHE A 185 16.11 6.72 -20.60
CA PHE A 185 15.98 8.00 -21.29
C PHE A 185 17.12 8.24 -22.28
N PHE A 186 16.82 9.06 -23.27
CA PHE A 186 17.77 9.55 -24.26
C PHE A 186 17.70 11.07 -24.29
N ALA A 187 18.83 11.75 -24.49
CA ALA A 187 18.88 13.19 -24.67
C ALA A 187 20.04 13.56 -25.60
N ASN A 188 19.86 14.59 -26.42
CA ASN A 188 20.94 15.11 -27.21
C ASN A 188 22.04 15.72 -26.35
N THR A 189 21.63 16.49 -25.34
CA THR A 189 22.55 17.13 -24.39
C THR A 189 21.99 17.08 -23.00
N ILE A 190 22.85 16.82 -22.04
CA ILE A 190 22.54 16.92 -20.61
C ILE A 190 23.44 17.96 -19.95
N TYR A 191 22.87 18.77 -19.11
CA TYR A 191 23.58 19.69 -18.22
C TYR A 191 23.19 19.38 -16.79
N LEU A 192 24.16 19.07 -15.95
CA LEU A 192 23.97 18.77 -14.53
C LEU A 192 24.70 19.81 -13.68
N SER A 193 24.02 20.28 -12.63
CA SER A 193 24.59 21.17 -11.64
C SER A 193 23.95 20.94 -10.27
N ASN A 194 24.46 21.57 -9.23
CA ASN A 194 23.93 21.45 -7.88
C ASN A 194 22.51 22.01 -7.69
N LYS A 195 22.05 22.87 -8.63
CA LYS A 195 20.74 23.54 -8.53
C LYS A 195 19.77 23.10 -9.60
N ILE A 196 20.26 22.91 -10.82
CA ILE A 196 19.43 22.70 -12.00
C ILE A 196 20.07 21.64 -12.88
N ASN A 197 19.31 20.59 -13.18
CA ASN A 197 19.65 19.64 -14.24
C ASN A 197 18.76 19.93 -15.44
N SER A 198 19.32 19.88 -16.65
CA SER A 198 18.53 20.04 -17.87
C SER A 198 18.94 19.08 -18.96
N MET A 199 17.98 18.71 -19.79
CA MET A 199 18.14 17.84 -20.95
C MET A 199 17.49 18.49 -22.15
N ASP A 200 18.20 18.55 -23.27
CA ASP A 200 17.65 19.02 -24.53
C ASP A 200 17.25 17.83 -25.41
N LYS A 201 16.07 17.89 -26.03
CA LYS A 201 15.44 16.83 -26.83
C LYS A 201 15.37 15.50 -26.07
N GLY A 202 14.84 15.56 -24.85
CA GLY A 202 14.70 14.38 -23.98
C GLY A 202 13.58 13.45 -24.43
N ILE A 203 13.85 12.14 -24.40
CA ILE A 203 12.88 11.07 -24.65
C ILE A 203 12.95 10.10 -23.49
N PHE A 204 11.79 9.78 -22.93
CA PHE A 204 11.69 8.87 -21.81
C PHE A 204 10.68 7.74 -22.07
N THR A 205 10.96 6.52 -21.61
CA THR A 205 10.04 5.36 -21.65
C THR A 205 10.34 4.37 -20.53
N TYR A 206 9.32 3.58 -20.14
CA TYR A 206 9.45 2.41 -19.24
C TYR A 206 9.37 1.07 -20.00
N CYS A 207 9.07 1.09 -21.28
CA CYS A 207 8.80 -0.14 -22.02
C CYS A 207 9.99 -1.09 -21.99
N LYS A 208 9.70 -2.41 -22.01
CA LYS A 208 10.73 -3.46 -22.11
C LYS A 208 11.66 -3.19 -23.30
N ASP A 209 12.95 -3.25 -23.05
CA ASP A 209 13.94 -3.21 -24.10
C ASP A 209 14.01 -4.57 -24.77
N LYS A 210 13.68 -4.63 -26.06
CA LYS A 210 13.69 -5.88 -26.84
C LYS A 210 15.03 -6.16 -27.52
N GLY A 211 16.00 -5.22 -27.36
CA GLY A 211 17.33 -5.36 -27.96
C GLY A 211 17.36 -5.23 -29.49
N ASP A 212 16.22 -5.04 -30.13
CA ASP A 212 16.06 -4.68 -31.52
C ASP A 212 15.69 -3.19 -31.61
N ASP A 213 15.96 -2.52 -32.68
CA ASP A 213 15.64 -1.10 -32.90
C ASP A 213 14.12 -0.83 -32.95
N SER A 214 13.29 -1.69 -32.34
CA SER A 214 11.85 -1.53 -32.29
C SER A 214 11.46 -0.37 -31.39
N CYS A 215 10.61 0.53 -31.91
CA CYS A 215 10.04 1.65 -31.13
C CYS A 215 9.30 1.14 -29.89
N PRO A 216 9.55 1.75 -28.73
CA PRO A 216 8.79 1.40 -27.53
C PRO A 216 7.30 1.74 -27.72
N PRO A 217 6.39 0.93 -27.14
CA PRO A 217 4.95 1.15 -27.25
C PRO A 217 4.49 2.57 -26.89
N TRP A 218 5.19 3.24 -25.98
CA TRP A 218 4.95 4.66 -25.71
C TRP A 218 6.25 5.38 -25.37
N THR A 219 6.28 6.68 -25.69
CA THR A 219 7.38 7.60 -25.37
C THR A 219 6.85 8.96 -24.94
N LEU A 220 7.51 9.55 -23.95
CA LEU A 220 7.33 10.95 -23.59
C LEU A 220 8.52 11.73 -24.15
N GLN A 221 8.27 12.64 -25.08
CA GLN A 221 9.28 13.48 -25.73
C GLN A 221 9.12 14.93 -25.32
N SER A 222 10.22 15.64 -25.13
CA SER A 222 10.21 17.08 -24.83
C SER A 222 11.39 17.78 -25.47
N ASN A 223 11.21 19.02 -25.92
CA ASN A 223 12.29 19.83 -26.46
C ASN A 223 13.31 20.17 -25.36
N LYS A 224 12.83 20.44 -24.16
CA LYS A 224 13.68 20.71 -23.00
C LYS A 224 13.02 20.19 -21.75
N ILE A 225 13.81 19.46 -20.93
CA ILE A 225 13.43 19.02 -19.59
C ILE A 225 14.34 19.75 -18.62
N LYS A 226 13.77 20.39 -17.60
CA LYS A 226 14.52 21.09 -16.55
C LYS A 226 14.10 20.58 -15.20
N HIS A 227 15.01 20.00 -14.44
CA HIS A 227 14.80 19.57 -13.05
C HIS A 227 15.41 20.63 -12.12
N ASP A 228 14.56 21.34 -11.42
CA ASP A 228 14.93 22.32 -10.40
C ASP A 228 14.99 21.60 -9.06
N LEU A 229 16.21 21.37 -8.57
CA LEU A 229 16.48 20.61 -7.37
C LEU A 229 16.07 21.36 -6.08
N GLU A 230 16.12 22.71 -6.11
CA GLU A 230 15.69 23.51 -4.97
C GLU A 230 14.17 23.50 -4.83
N LYS A 231 13.45 23.67 -5.97
CA LYS A 231 11.98 23.61 -6.02
C LYS A 231 11.43 22.21 -6.08
N LYS A 232 12.29 21.20 -6.22
CA LYS A 232 11.90 19.80 -6.39
C LYS A 232 10.82 19.62 -7.47
N THR A 233 11.05 20.22 -8.64
CA THR A 233 10.06 20.26 -9.73
C THR A 233 10.74 20.00 -11.05
N ILE A 234 10.09 19.16 -11.88
CA ILE A 234 10.52 18.88 -13.25
C ILE A 234 9.60 19.64 -14.20
N TYR A 235 10.18 20.47 -15.04
CA TYR A 235 9.51 21.27 -16.06
C TYR A 235 9.81 20.70 -17.44
N TYR A 236 8.82 20.72 -18.30
CA TYR A 236 8.91 20.26 -19.69
C TYR A 236 8.43 21.35 -20.64
N ASP A 237 9.19 21.57 -21.69
CA ASP A 237 8.83 22.48 -22.78
C ASP A 237 8.45 21.65 -24.02
N ASN A 238 7.26 21.91 -24.59
CA ASN A 238 6.71 21.20 -25.75
C ASN A 238 6.72 19.68 -25.57
N VAL A 239 6.03 19.19 -24.55
CA VAL A 239 5.95 17.77 -24.29
C VAL A 239 4.94 17.08 -25.19
N VAL A 240 5.32 15.96 -25.77
CA VAL A 240 4.49 15.09 -26.60
C VAL A 240 4.50 13.69 -26.04
N LEU A 241 3.32 13.15 -25.75
CA LEU A 241 3.16 11.72 -25.46
C LEU A 241 2.82 11.02 -26.77
N LYS A 242 3.60 10.01 -27.14
CA LYS A 242 3.39 9.17 -28.32
C LYS A 242 3.07 7.73 -27.92
N ILE A 243 2.19 7.09 -28.67
CA ILE A 243 1.93 5.66 -28.64
C ILE A 243 2.24 5.12 -30.04
N TYR A 244 3.17 4.17 -30.14
CA TYR A 244 3.71 3.64 -31.41
C TYR A 244 4.03 4.76 -32.40
N ASP A 245 4.78 5.78 -31.93
CA ASP A 245 5.16 7.00 -32.66
C ASP A 245 4.01 7.94 -33.07
N PHE A 246 2.76 7.58 -32.81
CA PHE A 246 1.62 8.46 -33.05
C PHE A 246 1.43 9.43 -31.88
N PRO A 247 1.46 10.77 -32.10
CA PRO A 247 1.28 11.75 -31.04
C PRO A 247 -0.19 11.77 -30.57
N ILE A 248 -0.41 11.45 -29.29
CA ILE A 248 -1.76 11.40 -28.69
C ILE A 248 -2.04 12.57 -27.75
N PHE A 249 -1.00 13.19 -27.22
CA PHE A 249 -1.13 14.33 -26.31
C PHE A 249 0.03 15.31 -26.52
N TYR A 250 -0.29 16.59 -26.51
CA TYR A 250 0.69 17.69 -26.58
C TYR A 250 0.38 18.74 -25.52
N SER A 251 1.43 19.24 -24.85
CA SER A 251 1.34 20.41 -23.99
C SER A 251 2.56 21.32 -24.21
N PRO A 252 2.36 22.63 -24.44
CA PRO A 252 3.47 23.57 -24.63
C PRO A 252 4.31 23.74 -23.36
N LYS A 253 3.70 23.63 -22.20
CA LYS A 253 4.34 23.67 -20.89
C LYS A 253 3.68 22.63 -19.99
N PHE A 254 4.50 21.80 -19.36
CA PHE A 254 4.04 20.82 -18.38
C PHE A 254 5.02 20.80 -17.22
N SER A 255 4.54 20.55 -16.03
CA SER A 255 5.41 20.34 -14.87
C SER A 255 4.78 19.39 -13.88
N HIS A 256 5.62 18.64 -13.21
CA HIS A 256 5.21 17.79 -12.09
C HIS A 256 6.26 17.84 -10.97
N PRO A 257 5.88 17.51 -9.73
CA PRO A 257 6.84 17.41 -8.65
C PRO A 257 7.85 16.28 -8.92
N ASP A 258 9.02 16.45 -8.35
CA ASP A 258 10.03 15.40 -8.25
C ASP A 258 9.47 14.21 -7.47
N PRO A 259 9.81 12.96 -7.81
CA PRO A 259 9.37 11.76 -7.09
C PRO A 259 9.70 11.74 -5.58
N THR A 260 10.61 12.60 -5.13
CA THR A 260 10.95 12.75 -3.69
C THR A 260 9.98 13.64 -2.91
N VAL A 261 9.01 14.25 -3.58
CA VAL A 261 7.98 15.09 -2.95
C VAL A 261 6.74 14.26 -2.67
N ASP A 262 6.46 14.01 -1.42
CA ASP A 262 5.33 13.17 -1.00
C ASP A 262 3.97 13.79 -1.39
N ARG A 263 3.82 15.10 -1.23
CA ARG A 263 2.54 15.80 -1.51
C ARG A 263 2.78 17.19 -2.10
N ARG A 264 2.14 17.47 -3.24
CA ARG A 264 2.19 18.79 -3.88
C ARG A 264 0.91 19.09 -4.65
N SER A 265 0.49 20.36 -4.61
CA SER A 265 -0.63 20.86 -5.41
C SER A 265 -0.34 20.76 -6.91
N GLY A 266 -1.36 20.35 -7.68
CA GLY A 266 -1.27 20.24 -9.12
C GLY A 266 -2.44 19.50 -9.76
N LEU A 267 -2.48 19.51 -11.09
CA LEU A 267 -3.42 18.71 -11.87
C LEU A 267 -3.06 17.23 -11.75
N LEU A 268 -4.05 16.41 -11.43
CA LEU A 268 -3.94 14.95 -11.49
C LEU A 268 -4.24 14.47 -12.91
N ALA A 269 -4.00 13.18 -13.15
CA ALA A 269 -4.22 12.58 -14.46
C ALA A 269 -5.67 12.81 -14.95
N PRO A 270 -5.87 13.42 -16.12
CA PRO A 270 -7.20 13.57 -16.68
C PRO A 270 -7.75 12.21 -17.12
N SER A 271 -9.07 12.07 -17.13
CA SER A 271 -9.73 10.88 -17.66
C SER A 271 -10.90 11.26 -18.56
N LEU A 272 -11.10 10.41 -19.58
CA LEU A 272 -12.21 10.52 -20.51
C LEU A 272 -13.29 9.50 -20.16
N SER A 273 -14.53 9.88 -20.28
CA SER A 273 -15.69 9.00 -20.09
C SER A 273 -16.65 9.15 -21.24
N ASN A 274 -17.46 8.12 -21.52
CA ASN A 274 -18.52 8.19 -22.49
C ASN A 274 -19.80 7.60 -21.88
N SER A 275 -20.89 8.35 -21.98
CA SER A 275 -22.20 7.99 -21.45
C SER A 275 -23.26 8.24 -22.49
N SER A 276 -24.21 7.32 -22.64
CA SER A 276 -25.38 7.51 -23.50
C SER A 276 -26.23 8.71 -23.11
N THR A 277 -26.29 9.02 -21.82
CA THR A 277 -27.09 10.11 -21.24
C THR A 277 -26.39 11.45 -21.30
N LEU A 278 -25.12 11.51 -20.89
CA LEU A 278 -24.36 12.76 -20.71
C LEU A 278 -23.43 13.05 -21.89
N GLY A 279 -23.26 12.09 -22.81
CA GLY A 279 -22.28 12.15 -23.89
C GLY A 279 -20.85 11.90 -23.42
N SER A 280 -19.88 12.25 -24.27
CA SER A 280 -18.48 12.18 -23.89
C SER A 280 -18.17 13.22 -22.83
N GLY A 281 -17.33 12.86 -21.88
CA GLY A 281 -16.96 13.68 -20.75
C GLY A 281 -15.44 13.72 -20.51
N LEU A 282 -14.95 14.83 -20.00
CA LEU A 282 -13.58 15.05 -19.58
C LEU A 282 -13.56 15.36 -18.09
N LYS A 283 -12.83 14.56 -17.31
CA LYS A 283 -12.59 14.76 -15.88
C LYS A 283 -11.19 15.35 -15.68
N LEU A 284 -11.09 16.47 -14.98
CA LEU A 284 -9.84 17.21 -14.74
C LEU A 284 -9.64 17.46 -13.23
N PRO A 285 -9.16 16.49 -12.46
CA PRO A 285 -8.97 16.68 -11.03
C PRO A 285 -7.77 17.60 -10.75
N TYR A 286 -7.95 18.53 -9.82
CA TYR A 286 -6.90 19.37 -9.26
C TYR A 286 -6.77 19.10 -7.79
N PHE A 287 -5.59 18.63 -7.37
CA PHE A 287 -5.23 18.40 -5.98
C PHE A 287 -4.60 19.66 -5.40
N TRP A 288 -5.14 20.16 -4.31
CA TRP A 288 -4.61 21.30 -3.57
C TRP A 288 -4.09 20.82 -2.21
N ASN A 289 -2.79 20.71 -2.07
CA ASN A 289 -2.11 20.48 -0.80
C ASN A 289 -2.12 21.81 -0.02
N ILE A 290 -3.06 21.99 0.91
CA ILE A 290 -3.22 23.20 1.70
C ILE A 290 -2.14 23.26 2.78
N SER A 291 -1.90 22.12 3.45
CA SER A 291 -0.86 21.91 4.45
C SER A 291 -0.55 20.41 4.57
N ASN A 292 0.40 20.04 5.43
CA ASN A 292 0.77 18.63 5.62
C ASN A 292 -0.37 17.77 6.19
N ASP A 293 -1.30 18.40 6.90
CA ASP A 293 -2.43 17.77 7.59
C ASP A 293 -3.76 17.87 6.84
N ARG A 294 -3.84 18.63 5.72
CA ARG A 294 -5.10 18.83 4.99
C ARG A 294 -4.92 19.11 3.52
N ASP A 295 -5.87 18.66 2.75
CA ASP A 295 -5.94 18.86 1.31
C ASP A 295 -7.37 19.00 0.80
N LEU A 296 -7.49 19.49 -0.43
CA LEU A 296 -8.73 19.64 -1.17
C LEU A 296 -8.52 19.19 -2.61
N THR A 297 -9.32 18.24 -3.07
CA THR A 297 -9.35 17.84 -4.47
C THR A 297 -10.62 18.38 -5.13
N ILE A 298 -10.47 19.26 -6.12
CA ILE A 298 -11.58 19.76 -6.92
C ILE A 298 -11.55 19.07 -8.27
N THR A 299 -12.67 18.45 -8.63
CA THR A 299 -12.77 17.64 -9.85
C THR A 299 -13.91 18.13 -10.74
N PRO A 300 -13.71 19.07 -11.63
CA PRO A 300 -14.67 19.38 -12.68
C PRO A 300 -14.76 18.23 -13.70
N LYS A 301 -16.00 17.83 -14.00
CA LYS A 301 -16.35 16.92 -15.09
C LYS A 301 -17.14 17.72 -16.13
N PHE A 302 -16.58 17.86 -17.32
CA PHE A 302 -17.23 18.55 -18.45
C PHE A 302 -17.87 17.51 -19.36
N TYR A 303 -19.12 17.74 -19.75
CA TYR A 303 -19.89 16.88 -20.64
C TYR A 303 -20.25 17.60 -21.93
N LEU A 304 -20.25 16.88 -23.06
CA LEU A 304 -20.65 17.45 -24.34
C LEU A 304 -22.13 17.75 -24.45
N LYS A 305 -22.98 16.98 -23.76
CA LYS A 305 -24.44 17.08 -23.86
C LYS A 305 -25.12 17.69 -22.64
N GLU A 306 -24.39 17.87 -21.54
CA GLU A 306 -24.93 18.33 -20.26
C GLU A 306 -24.07 19.38 -19.58
N ASN A 307 -24.63 20.00 -18.53
CA ASN A 307 -23.92 20.96 -17.70
C ASN A 307 -22.75 20.29 -16.97
N PRO A 308 -21.69 21.03 -16.68
CA PRO A 308 -20.56 20.50 -15.94
C PRO A 308 -20.97 20.09 -14.51
N LEU A 309 -20.35 19.03 -14.01
CA LEU A 309 -20.41 18.61 -12.62
C LEU A 309 -19.12 19.02 -11.93
N ILE A 310 -19.22 19.63 -10.76
CA ILE A 310 -18.06 19.96 -9.92
C ILE A 310 -18.13 19.06 -8.68
N LEU A 311 -17.10 18.28 -8.46
CA LEU A 311 -16.89 17.46 -7.25
C LEU A 311 -15.81 18.16 -6.41
N ALA A 312 -15.94 18.08 -5.08
CA ALA A 312 -14.94 18.57 -4.15
C ALA A 312 -14.82 17.61 -2.97
N GLU A 313 -13.61 17.13 -2.75
CA GLU A 313 -13.25 16.25 -1.62
C GLU A 313 -12.23 16.98 -0.74
N TYR A 314 -12.59 17.24 0.50
CA TYR A 314 -11.74 17.82 1.52
C TYR A 314 -11.36 16.77 2.55
N ARG A 315 -10.07 16.69 2.89
CA ARG A 315 -9.54 15.78 3.91
C ARG A 315 -8.71 16.56 4.89
N GLN A 316 -8.88 16.23 6.17
CA GLN A 316 -8.07 16.81 7.25
C GLN A 316 -7.75 15.77 8.29
N ASP A 317 -6.47 15.69 8.59
CA ASP A 317 -5.91 14.86 9.65
C ASP A 317 -5.62 15.74 10.87
N PHE A 318 -6.13 15.35 12.02
CA PHE A 318 -5.86 15.98 13.30
C PHE A 318 -5.05 15.01 14.16
N LYS A 319 -4.57 15.44 15.30
CA LYS A 319 -3.75 14.58 16.17
C LYS A 319 -4.43 13.22 16.49
N ASN A 320 -5.74 13.25 16.77
CA ASN A 320 -6.50 12.07 17.19
C ASN A 320 -7.79 11.90 16.38
N SER A 321 -7.96 12.61 15.28
CA SER A 321 -9.16 12.53 14.49
C SER A 321 -8.88 12.78 13.01
N PHE A 322 -9.76 12.25 12.17
CA PHE A 322 -9.71 12.40 10.72
C PHE A 322 -11.07 12.83 10.20
N LEU A 323 -11.06 13.82 9.30
CA LEU A 323 -12.26 14.32 8.63
C LEU A 323 -12.11 14.18 7.13
N ILE A 324 -13.13 13.61 6.48
CA ILE A 324 -13.32 13.66 5.04
C ILE A 324 -14.69 14.21 4.71
N LEU A 325 -14.74 15.18 3.80
CA LEU A 325 -15.97 15.77 3.27
C LEU A 325 -15.98 15.58 1.77
N ASP A 326 -17.06 15.03 1.23
CA ASP A 326 -17.24 14.84 -0.20
C ASP A 326 -18.55 15.53 -0.62
N THR A 327 -18.47 16.42 -1.57
CA THR A 327 -19.62 17.17 -2.06
C THR A 327 -19.54 17.41 -3.56
N SER A 328 -20.68 17.70 -4.14
CA SER A 328 -20.74 18.01 -5.56
C SER A 328 -21.95 18.86 -5.92
N TYR A 329 -21.87 19.48 -7.08
CA TYR A 329 -22.97 20.23 -7.64
C TYR A 329 -22.97 20.22 -9.19
N THR A 330 -24.17 20.07 -9.77
CA THR A 330 -24.46 20.31 -11.18
C THR A 330 -25.87 20.85 -11.34
N GLN A 331 -26.14 21.56 -12.42
CA GLN A 331 -27.44 22.17 -12.73
C GLN A 331 -28.24 21.25 -13.69
N GLY A 332 -29.25 20.56 -13.16
CA GLY A 332 -30.15 19.75 -13.97
C GLY A 332 -29.48 18.70 -14.85
N PHE A 333 -30.27 18.03 -15.70
CA PHE A 333 -29.79 17.16 -16.80
C PHE A 333 -30.87 17.11 -17.89
N LYS A 334 -30.51 16.70 -19.14
CA LYS A 334 -31.46 16.56 -20.22
C LYS A 334 -32.47 15.44 -19.94
N LYS A 335 -33.76 15.75 -20.10
CA LYS A 335 -34.84 14.75 -20.17
C LYS A 335 -34.99 14.24 -21.60
N LYS A 336 -35.77 13.14 -21.75
CA LYS A 336 -36.05 12.44 -23.01
C LYS A 336 -36.58 13.37 -24.14
N ASP A 337 -37.25 14.49 -23.81
CA ASP A 337 -37.84 15.45 -24.73
C ASP A 337 -36.96 16.70 -24.98
N ASN A 338 -35.65 16.62 -24.81
CA ASN A 338 -34.70 17.73 -24.91
C ASN A 338 -34.91 18.90 -23.90
N LYS A 339 -35.84 18.78 -22.98
CA LYS A 339 -36.02 19.76 -21.90
C LYS A 339 -35.11 19.40 -20.74
N LYS A 340 -34.34 20.37 -20.27
CA LYS A 340 -33.56 20.20 -19.03
C LYS A 340 -34.48 20.17 -17.82
N SER A 341 -34.22 19.31 -16.85
CA SER A 341 -34.90 19.38 -15.57
C SER A 341 -34.45 20.61 -14.80
N ASP A 342 -35.38 21.29 -14.13
CA ASP A 342 -35.07 22.42 -13.27
C ASP A 342 -34.41 21.92 -11.96
N GLY A 343 -33.59 22.81 -11.39
CA GLY A 343 -32.96 22.60 -10.10
C GLY A 343 -31.56 22.00 -10.15
N GLY A 344 -30.84 22.19 -9.09
CA GLY A 344 -29.50 21.64 -8.89
C GLY A 344 -29.55 20.18 -8.45
N ARG A 345 -28.49 19.47 -8.74
CA ARG A 345 -28.23 18.12 -8.24
C ARG A 345 -26.94 18.16 -7.45
N ASN A 346 -27.00 17.60 -6.26
CA ASN A 346 -25.86 17.63 -5.34
C ASN A 346 -25.88 16.44 -4.39
N HIS A 347 -24.74 16.21 -3.78
CA HIS A 347 -24.61 15.39 -2.60
C HIS A 347 -23.73 16.09 -1.56
N PHE A 348 -23.86 15.64 -0.34
CA PHE A 348 -22.97 15.96 0.77
C PHE A 348 -22.75 14.70 1.59
N PHE A 349 -21.51 14.22 1.60
CA PHE A 349 -21.10 13.10 2.43
C PHE A 349 -19.96 13.56 3.35
N SER A 350 -19.96 13.03 4.55
CA SER A 350 -18.92 13.33 5.54
C SER A 350 -18.64 12.10 6.36
N LYS A 351 -17.39 11.87 6.62
CA LYS A 351 -16.91 10.89 7.59
C LYS A 351 -15.96 11.60 8.57
N PHE A 352 -16.25 11.47 9.85
CA PHE A 352 -15.42 11.99 10.93
C PHE A 352 -15.13 10.87 11.92
N ASN A 353 -13.86 10.61 12.16
CA ASN A 353 -13.39 9.63 13.14
C ASN A 353 -12.61 10.38 14.21
N LEU A 354 -12.92 10.12 15.47
CA LEU A 354 -12.22 10.66 16.63
C LEU A 354 -11.85 9.53 17.57
N ASN A 355 -10.58 9.34 17.80
CA ASN A 355 -10.06 8.44 18.80
C ASN A 355 -9.76 9.26 20.07
N PHE A 356 -10.47 9.01 21.16
CA PHE A 356 -10.26 9.70 22.44
C PHE A 356 -9.01 9.18 23.13
N PHE A 357 -8.84 7.86 23.11
CA PHE A 357 -7.65 7.15 23.60
C PHE A 357 -7.65 5.73 23.05
N ASP A 358 -6.45 5.25 22.81
CA ASP A 358 -6.17 3.88 22.36
C ASP A 358 -4.84 3.45 22.99
N ASP A 359 -4.96 2.75 24.12
CA ASP A 359 -3.84 2.18 24.84
C ASP A 359 -4.07 0.68 25.10
N ASN A 360 -3.11 -0.02 25.70
CA ASN A 360 -3.20 -1.46 25.93
C ASN A 360 -4.31 -1.87 26.89
N GLU A 361 -4.91 -0.94 27.64
CA GLU A 361 -5.91 -1.21 28.67
C GLU A 361 -7.31 -0.79 28.24
N LYS A 362 -7.42 0.25 27.40
CA LYS A 362 -8.70 0.83 27.00
C LYS A 362 -8.63 1.52 25.64
N SER A 363 -9.73 1.49 24.91
CA SER A 363 -9.97 2.27 23.69
C SER A 363 -11.31 2.98 23.72
N SER A 364 -11.39 4.11 23.04
CA SER A 364 -12.65 4.83 22.86
C SER A 364 -12.65 5.60 21.55
N ASP A 365 -13.65 5.32 20.72
CA ASP A 365 -13.77 5.84 19.38
C ASP A 365 -15.14 6.45 19.13
N LEU A 366 -15.17 7.55 18.40
CA LEU A 366 -16.37 8.15 17.85
C LEU A 366 -16.26 8.21 16.33
N GLU A 367 -17.23 7.63 15.63
CA GLU A 367 -17.37 7.77 14.19
C GLU A 367 -18.69 8.44 13.83
N ILE A 368 -18.65 9.45 12.98
CA ILE A 368 -19.83 10.13 12.44
C ILE A 368 -19.82 10.01 10.93
N ASN A 369 -20.86 9.42 10.36
CA ASN A 369 -21.09 9.36 8.92
C ASN A 369 -22.37 10.12 8.58
N LEU A 370 -22.29 11.05 7.64
CA LEU A 370 -23.42 11.78 7.11
C LEU A 370 -23.49 11.61 5.61
N GLN A 371 -24.67 11.23 5.11
CA GLN A 371 -24.88 10.97 3.68
C GLN A 371 -26.20 11.60 3.24
N LYS A 372 -26.12 12.58 2.34
CA LYS A 372 -27.28 13.26 1.77
C LYS A 372 -27.15 13.43 0.28
N VAL A 373 -28.20 13.10 -0.45
CA VAL A 373 -28.35 13.35 -1.86
C VAL A 373 -29.70 13.98 -2.13
N ASN A 374 -29.78 14.89 -3.09
CA ASN A 374 -31.05 15.51 -3.44
C ASN A 374 -31.76 14.85 -4.64
N ASN A 375 -31.18 13.83 -5.24
CA ASN A 375 -31.77 13.08 -6.33
C ASN A 375 -31.31 11.62 -6.35
N ASP A 376 -32.24 10.69 -6.37
CA ASP A 376 -32.04 9.26 -6.17
C ASP A 376 -31.18 8.58 -7.25
N THR A 377 -31.21 9.08 -8.46
CA THR A 377 -30.44 8.51 -9.59
C THR A 377 -29.14 9.23 -9.88
N TYR A 378 -28.81 10.23 -9.06
CA TYR A 378 -27.71 11.15 -9.30
C TYR A 378 -26.34 10.46 -9.44
N PHE A 379 -26.02 9.54 -8.54
CA PHE A 379 -24.73 8.84 -8.56
C PHE A 379 -24.54 7.99 -9.79
N LYS A 380 -25.58 7.24 -10.20
CA LYS A 380 -25.57 6.40 -11.40
C LYS A 380 -25.47 7.21 -12.68
N VAL A 381 -26.25 8.29 -12.79
CA VAL A 381 -26.26 9.15 -13.98
C VAL A 381 -24.91 9.79 -14.23
N HIS A 382 -24.26 10.28 -13.19
CA HIS A 382 -22.97 10.99 -13.29
C HIS A 382 -21.74 10.10 -13.08
N ASP A 383 -21.94 8.80 -12.88
CA ASP A 383 -20.86 7.82 -12.61
C ASP A 383 -19.91 8.34 -11.51
N ILE A 384 -20.49 8.61 -10.32
CA ILE A 384 -19.76 9.17 -9.19
C ILE A 384 -19.22 8.04 -8.34
N ASN A 385 -17.90 7.93 -8.29
CA ASN A 385 -17.17 7.04 -7.39
C ASN A 385 -16.06 7.85 -6.72
N THR A 386 -16.12 7.91 -5.40
CA THR A 386 -15.09 8.51 -4.55
C THR A 386 -14.81 7.58 -3.37
N GLU A 387 -14.06 8.01 -2.39
CA GLU A 387 -13.84 7.21 -1.18
C GLU A 387 -15.13 6.99 -0.38
N LEU A 388 -16.00 8.01 -0.30
CA LEU A 388 -17.25 7.94 0.47
C LEU A 388 -18.48 7.57 -0.36
N VAL A 389 -18.44 7.73 -1.67
CA VAL A 389 -19.59 7.59 -2.57
C VAL A 389 -19.34 6.50 -3.60
N GLN A 390 -20.30 5.59 -3.74
CA GLN A 390 -20.29 4.56 -4.79
C GLN A 390 -21.52 4.71 -5.69
N LYS A 391 -21.34 4.63 -7.01
CA LYS A 391 -22.40 4.82 -8.00
C LYS A 391 -23.61 3.91 -7.81
N ASP A 392 -23.38 2.70 -7.31
CA ASP A 392 -24.43 1.68 -7.12
C ASP A 392 -25.04 1.69 -5.70
N GLN A 393 -24.65 2.64 -4.86
CA GLN A 393 -25.20 2.79 -3.53
C GLN A 393 -26.68 3.19 -3.59
N ASN A 394 -27.53 2.40 -2.95
CA ASN A 394 -28.95 2.65 -2.87
C ASN A 394 -29.39 3.08 -1.45
N ILE A 395 -28.65 2.70 -0.43
CA ILE A 395 -28.94 3.03 0.97
C ILE A 395 -27.96 4.08 1.44
N LEU A 396 -28.46 5.22 1.89
CA LEU A 396 -27.72 6.29 2.52
C LEU A 396 -27.72 6.04 4.03
N ALA A 397 -26.53 5.94 4.62
CA ALA A 397 -26.37 5.64 6.04
C ALA A 397 -25.87 6.90 6.79
N ASN A 398 -26.72 7.42 7.68
CA ASN A 398 -26.34 8.48 8.60
C ASN A 398 -26.19 7.87 9.98
N THR A 399 -24.97 7.79 10.48
CA THR A 399 -24.65 7.09 11.72
C THR A 399 -23.77 7.93 12.62
N LEU A 400 -24.00 7.80 13.92
CA LEU A 400 -23.10 8.26 14.96
C LEU A 400 -22.75 7.04 15.80
N SER A 401 -21.54 6.53 15.70
CA SER A 401 -21.09 5.36 16.43
C SER A 401 -20.11 5.78 17.51
N TYR A 402 -20.43 5.45 18.75
CA TYR A 402 -19.52 5.61 19.88
C TYR A 402 -19.22 4.25 20.48
N THR A 403 -17.96 3.93 20.63
CA THR A 403 -17.50 2.72 21.29
C THR A 403 -16.55 3.06 22.43
N TYR A 404 -16.67 2.30 23.49
CA TYR A 404 -15.74 2.30 24.61
C TYR A 404 -15.45 0.86 25.01
N GLN A 405 -14.21 0.51 25.15
CA GLN A 405 -13.79 -0.82 25.59
C GLN A 405 -12.65 -0.71 26.60
N ASN A 406 -12.74 -1.54 27.62
CA ASN A 406 -11.59 -1.87 28.48
C ASN A 406 -11.54 -3.38 28.68
N LYS A 407 -10.67 -3.86 29.58
CA LYS A 407 -10.46 -5.31 29.82
C LYS A 407 -11.76 -6.08 30.15
N ASP A 408 -12.67 -5.50 30.90
CA ASP A 408 -13.83 -6.17 31.46
C ASP A 408 -15.17 -5.58 31.02
N PHE A 409 -15.15 -4.51 30.20
CA PHE A 409 -16.35 -3.76 29.84
C PHE A 409 -16.29 -3.25 28.41
N PHE A 410 -17.36 -3.45 27.65
CA PHE A 410 -17.61 -2.85 26.35
C PHE A 410 -18.93 -2.08 26.37
N LEU A 411 -18.94 -0.92 25.74
CA LEU A 411 -20.12 -0.11 25.44
C LEU A 411 -20.08 0.28 23.98
N GLY A 412 -21.13 -0.02 23.23
CA GLY A 412 -21.35 0.44 21.86
C GLY A 412 -22.72 1.05 21.69
N ILE A 413 -22.80 2.25 21.11
CA ILE A 413 -24.06 2.90 20.75
C ILE A 413 -23.94 3.48 19.34
N THR A 414 -24.92 3.18 18.47
CA THR A 414 -24.86 3.62 17.07
C THR A 414 -26.23 4.08 16.58
N PRO A 415 -26.75 5.23 17.07
CA PRO A 415 -27.94 5.80 16.46
C PRO A 415 -27.75 6.02 14.98
N SER A 416 -28.70 5.54 14.20
CA SER A 416 -28.61 5.48 12.76
C SER A 416 -29.91 5.90 12.08
N PHE A 417 -29.75 6.58 10.95
CA PHE A 417 -30.85 6.89 10.04
C PHE A 417 -30.47 6.41 8.65
N TYR A 418 -31.22 5.47 8.12
CA TYR A 418 -31.04 4.93 6.78
C TYR A 418 -32.12 5.46 5.83
N GLU A 419 -31.69 5.82 4.62
CA GLU A 419 -32.58 6.28 3.56
C GLU A 419 -32.37 5.41 2.31
N ASP A 420 -33.36 4.59 1.94
CA ASP A 420 -33.33 3.74 0.74
C ASP A 420 -33.85 4.54 -0.46
N THR A 421 -32.95 4.91 -1.37
CA THR A 421 -33.25 5.73 -2.56
C THR A 421 -34.06 4.98 -3.63
N THR A 422 -34.27 3.68 -3.48
CA THR A 422 -35.10 2.87 -4.39
C THR A 422 -36.57 2.85 -3.98
N LYS A 423 -36.88 3.27 -2.75
CA LYS A 423 -38.24 3.29 -2.19
C LYS A 423 -38.83 4.68 -2.12
N PHE A 424 -40.15 4.78 -1.99
CA PHE A 424 -40.89 6.04 -1.96
C PHE A 424 -41.65 6.22 -0.63
N GLY A 425 -41.87 7.48 -0.26
CA GLY A 425 -42.63 7.83 0.91
C GLY A 425 -42.02 7.30 2.21
N ASN A 426 -42.90 6.85 3.13
CA ASN A 426 -42.47 6.35 4.43
C ASN A 426 -41.73 5.01 4.40
N LEU A 427 -41.77 4.28 3.28
CA LEU A 427 -41.04 3.04 3.09
C LEU A 427 -39.53 3.30 2.93
N ARG A 428 -39.16 4.54 2.64
CA ARG A 428 -37.79 4.96 2.37
C ARG A 428 -36.92 5.02 3.63
N ASN A 429 -37.52 5.37 4.76
CA ASN A 429 -36.81 5.77 5.95
C ASN A 429 -36.79 4.68 7.02
N GLU A 430 -35.62 4.47 7.63
CA GLU A 430 -35.44 3.58 8.76
C GLU A 430 -34.61 4.28 9.85
N TYR A 431 -35.13 4.27 11.08
CA TYR A 431 -34.47 4.77 12.27
C TYR A 431 -34.10 3.61 13.17
N LEU A 432 -32.86 3.56 13.61
CA LEU A 432 -32.33 2.50 14.43
C LEU A 432 -31.49 3.09 15.56
N LEU A 433 -31.72 2.63 16.78
CA LEU A 433 -30.88 2.93 17.93
C LEU A 433 -30.43 1.63 18.60
N PRO A 434 -29.34 1.01 18.15
CA PRO A 434 -28.71 -0.08 18.85
C PRO A 434 -27.79 0.44 19.95
N LEU A 435 -27.89 -0.19 21.14
CA LEU A 435 -26.94 -0.03 22.22
C LEU A 435 -26.56 -1.41 22.71
N SER A 436 -25.28 -1.68 22.83
CA SER A 436 -24.73 -2.91 23.37
C SER A 436 -23.82 -2.62 24.56
N ILE A 437 -24.03 -3.36 25.63
CA ILE A 437 -23.18 -3.35 26.83
C ILE A 437 -22.75 -4.78 27.10
N GLU A 438 -21.43 -5.01 27.17
CA GLU A 438 -20.88 -6.29 27.60
C GLU A 438 -20.00 -6.05 28.82
N LYS A 439 -20.17 -6.91 29.84
CA LYS A 439 -19.39 -6.80 31.07
C LYS A 439 -19.08 -8.16 31.64
N ASN A 440 -17.81 -8.42 31.90
CA ASN A 440 -17.44 -9.51 32.76
C ASN A 440 -17.77 -9.15 34.21
N LEU A 441 -18.72 -9.86 34.82
CA LEU A 441 -19.17 -9.61 36.18
C LEU A 441 -18.21 -10.20 37.21
N PHE A 442 -17.68 -11.39 36.93
CA PHE A 442 -16.60 -11.97 37.68
C PHE A 442 -15.87 -13.06 36.88
N THR A 443 -14.62 -13.23 37.20
CA THR A 443 -13.79 -14.38 36.82
C THR A 443 -13.20 -15.00 38.05
N SER A 444 -13.42 -16.30 38.28
CA SER A 444 -13.04 -17.03 39.49
C SER A 444 -12.40 -18.37 39.13
N GLU A 445 -11.33 -18.71 39.79
CA GLU A 445 -10.69 -20.03 39.65
C GLU A 445 -11.59 -21.19 40.09
N LYS A 446 -12.58 -20.96 40.95
CA LYS A 446 -13.49 -22.01 41.46
C LYS A 446 -14.79 -22.07 40.65
N LEU A 447 -15.36 -20.90 40.30
CA LEU A 447 -16.71 -20.80 39.72
C LEU A 447 -16.71 -20.60 38.23
N GLY A 448 -15.55 -20.32 37.64
CA GLY A 448 -15.45 -19.93 36.21
C GLY A 448 -15.72 -18.44 36.00
N PHE A 449 -16.41 -18.07 34.93
CA PHE A 449 -16.69 -16.69 34.59
C PHE A 449 -18.20 -16.47 34.35
N LEU A 450 -18.62 -15.25 34.62
CA LEU A 450 -19.98 -14.78 34.40
C LEU A 450 -19.95 -13.47 33.64
N ASP A 451 -20.54 -13.48 32.44
CA ASP A 451 -20.64 -12.32 31.56
C ASP A 451 -22.09 -11.88 31.44
N LEU A 452 -22.28 -10.56 31.43
CA LEU A 452 -23.53 -9.90 31.11
C LEU A 452 -23.41 -9.23 29.74
N THR A 453 -24.34 -9.55 28.85
CA THR A 453 -24.57 -8.81 27.61
C THR A 453 -25.96 -8.19 27.63
N SER A 454 -26.05 -6.87 27.44
CA SER A 454 -27.31 -6.13 27.39
C SER A 454 -27.43 -5.41 26.07
N ASN A 455 -28.44 -5.73 25.29
CA ASN A 455 -28.71 -5.15 23.99
C ASN A 455 -30.04 -4.43 23.97
N LEU A 456 -30.03 -3.14 23.70
CA LEU A 456 -31.19 -2.35 23.37
C LEU A 456 -31.22 -2.10 21.88
N ASN A 457 -32.34 -2.39 21.22
CA ASN A 457 -32.55 -2.13 19.80
C ASN A 457 -33.90 -1.47 19.60
N LEU A 458 -33.91 -0.17 19.32
CA LEU A 458 -35.14 0.57 19.00
C LEU A 458 -35.17 0.81 17.51
N ARG A 459 -36.15 0.23 16.80
CA ARG A 459 -36.28 0.29 15.36
C ARG A 459 -37.64 0.81 14.92
N ASN A 460 -37.63 1.83 14.06
CA ASN A 460 -38.82 2.35 13.38
C ASN A 460 -38.55 2.37 11.88
N TYR A 461 -39.32 1.64 11.10
CA TYR A 461 -39.07 1.41 9.69
C TYR A 461 -40.38 1.32 8.90
N GLU A 462 -40.27 1.43 7.58
CA GLU A 462 -41.37 1.39 6.64
C GLU A 462 -42.54 2.32 7.08
N THR A 463 -43.79 1.90 6.94
CA THR A 463 -44.99 2.74 7.30
C THR A 463 -45.30 2.64 8.79
N ASN A 464 -44.46 3.24 9.66
CA ASN A 464 -44.60 3.25 11.13
C ASN A 464 -44.65 1.83 11.72
N LYS A 465 -43.89 0.89 11.19
CA LYS A 465 -43.58 -0.37 11.88
C LYS A 465 -42.59 -0.07 13.00
N GLN A 466 -42.80 -0.68 14.13
CA GLN A 466 -41.89 -0.55 15.29
C GLN A 466 -41.50 -1.93 15.80
N ALA A 467 -40.23 -2.07 16.16
CA ALA A 467 -39.70 -3.25 16.81
C ALA A 467 -38.65 -2.80 17.84
N ASN A 468 -39.06 -2.74 19.10
CA ASN A 468 -38.23 -2.30 20.20
C ASN A 468 -37.91 -3.52 21.07
N PHE A 469 -36.64 -3.80 21.27
CA PHE A 469 -36.15 -4.93 22.04
C PHE A 469 -35.14 -4.47 23.08
N PHE A 470 -35.27 -4.99 24.30
CA PHE A 470 -34.24 -4.92 25.33
C PHE A 470 -33.96 -6.34 25.84
N ILE A 471 -32.81 -6.85 25.46
CA ILE A 471 -32.39 -8.24 25.69
C ILE A 471 -31.19 -8.23 26.64
N ASN A 472 -31.29 -9.02 27.72
CA ASN A 472 -30.17 -9.22 28.60
C ASN A 472 -29.84 -10.72 28.65
N ASP A 473 -28.58 -11.02 28.42
CA ASP A 473 -27.99 -12.37 28.47
C ASP A 473 -26.99 -12.44 29.60
N LEU A 474 -27.28 -13.33 30.57
CA LEU A 474 -26.34 -13.66 31.63
C LEU A 474 -25.73 -15.01 31.32
N ASN A 475 -24.49 -14.99 30.87
CA ASN A 475 -23.75 -16.16 30.44
C ASN A 475 -22.78 -16.63 31.53
N TRP A 476 -23.00 -17.82 32.04
CA TRP A 476 -22.08 -18.46 32.98
C TRP A 476 -21.40 -19.64 32.34
N LYS A 477 -20.10 -19.81 32.61
CA LYS A 477 -19.33 -20.99 32.22
C LYS A 477 -18.37 -21.36 33.35
N SER A 478 -18.44 -22.64 33.81
CA SER A 478 -17.52 -23.16 34.80
C SER A 478 -16.10 -23.29 34.22
N ASN A 479 -15.11 -23.36 35.06
CA ASN A 479 -13.80 -23.84 34.65
C ASN A 479 -13.90 -25.26 34.10
N SER A 480 -13.07 -25.58 33.13
CA SER A 480 -12.98 -26.97 32.63
C SER A 480 -12.18 -27.86 33.60
N TRP A 481 -12.61 -29.09 33.69
CA TRP A 481 -11.87 -30.11 34.44
C TRP A 481 -11.63 -31.36 33.60
N LEU A 482 -10.54 -32.03 33.88
CA LEU A 482 -10.18 -33.28 33.23
C LEU A 482 -10.61 -34.46 34.14
N ASN A 483 -11.40 -35.37 33.59
CA ASN A 483 -11.76 -36.57 34.34
C ASN A 483 -10.70 -37.70 34.19
N LYS A 484 -10.85 -38.81 34.95
CA LYS A 484 -9.91 -39.93 34.92
C LYS A 484 -9.79 -40.62 33.54
N PHE A 485 -10.75 -40.44 32.66
CA PHE A 485 -10.79 -41.02 31.32
C PHE A 485 -10.25 -40.04 30.24
N GLY A 486 -9.76 -38.88 30.65
CA GLY A 486 -9.20 -37.89 29.74
C GLY A 486 -10.24 -36.95 29.10
N PHE A 487 -11.51 -37.01 29.51
CA PHE A 487 -12.50 -36.03 29.03
C PHE A 487 -12.32 -34.68 29.72
N GLU A 488 -12.17 -33.66 28.92
CA GLU A 488 -12.27 -32.28 29.34
C GLU A 488 -13.75 -31.88 29.36
N SER A 489 -14.24 -31.49 30.52
CA SER A 489 -15.67 -31.16 30.72
C SER A 489 -15.86 -29.81 31.34
N TYR A 490 -17.01 -29.17 31.09
CA TYR A 490 -17.44 -27.94 31.75
C TYR A 490 -18.96 -27.82 31.71
N PHE A 491 -19.51 -27.07 32.67
CA PHE A 491 -20.90 -26.63 32.65
C PHE A 491 -21.00 -25.20 32.06
N ASN A 492 -22.10 -24.92 31.41
CA ASN A 492 -22.49 -23.54 31.00
C ASN A 492 -23.99 -23.32 31.19
N ALA A 493 -24.35 -22.07 31.39
CA ALA A 493 -25.74 -21.67 31.53
C ALA A 493 -25.94 -20.28 30.89
N LEU A 494 -27.09 -20.09 30.31
CA LEU A 494 -27.53 -18.80 29.79
C LEU A 494 -28.91 -18.50 30.40
N VAL A 495 -29.04 -17.35 31.00
CA VAL A 495 -30.33 -16.77 31.39
C VAL A 495 -30.56 -15.56 30.52
N LYS A 496 -31.64 -15.56 29.74
CA LYS A 496 -32.01 -14.52 28.81
C LYS A 496 -33.33 -13.87 29.24
N THR A 497 -33.32 -12.56 29.35
CA THR A 497 -34.55 -11.77 29.45
C THR A 497 -34.77 -11.02 28.15
N VAL A 498 -35.98 -11.09 27.62
CA VAL A 498 -36.39 -10.41 26.41
C VAL A 498 -37.59 -9.53 26.73
N ASN A 499 -37.37 -8.22 26.74
CA ASN A 499 -38.43 -7.25 26.87
C ASN A 499 -38.66 -6.60 25.52
N TYR A 500 -39.86 -6.66 24.99
CA TYR A 500 -40.13 -6.14 23.65
C TYR A 500 -41.50 -5.48 23.54
N GLU A 501 -41.56 -4.49 22.67
CA GLU A 501 -42.78 -3.82 22.21
C GLU A 501 -42.74 -3.74 20.68
N THR A 502 -43.78 -4.21 20.02
CA THR A 502 -43.84 -4.21 18.56
C THR A 502 -45.17 -3.62 18.08
N LYS A 503 -45.13 -3.01 16.89
CA LYS A 503 -46.30 -2.38 16.30
C LYS A 503 -46.32 -2.61 14.79
N LYS A 504 -47.46 -3.07 14.29
CA LYS A 504 -47.69 -3.32 12.86
C LYS A 504 -46.70 -4.32 12.22
N THR A 505 -46.12 -5.21 13.04
CA THR A 505 -45.28 -6.31 12.55
C THR A 505 -46.12 -7.59 12.44
N THR A 506 -45.76 -8.48 11.56
CA THR A 506 -46.39 -9.81 11.40
C THR A 506 -45.70 -10.87 12.25
N GLU A 507 -44.42 -10.67 12.49
CA GLU A 507 -43.53 -11.64 13.16
C GLU A 507 -43.72 -11.65 14.70
N TYR A 508 -44.22 -10.58 15.28
CA TYR A 508 -44.32 -10.43 16.72
C TYR A 508 -45.75 -10.08 17.15
N LYS A 509 -46.11 -10.50 18.35
CA LYS A 509 -47.40 -10.14 18.93
C LYS A 509 -47.50 -8.61 19.11
N ASN A 510 -48.45 -8.00 18.41
CA ASN A 510 -48.75 -6.58 18.60
C ASN A 510 -49.35 -6.35 19.98
N SER A 511 -48.61 -5.72 20.88
CA SER A 511 -49.12 -5.35 22.19
C SER A 511 -48.21 -4.30 22.84
N ASN A 512 -48.65 -3.81 23.97
CA ASN A 512 -47.82 -3.11 24.92
C ASN A 512 -46.66 -4.04 25.37
N LEU A 513 -45.76 -3.55 26.17
CA LEU A 513 -44.56 -4.25 26.63
C LEU A 513 -44.84 -5.73 27.06
N ASN A 514 -44.10 -6.62 26.43
CA ASN A 514 -44.02 -8.04 26.80
C ASN A 514 -42.66 -8.34 27.42
N SER A 515 -42.65 -9.27 28.39
CA SER A 515 -41.42 -9.73 29.04
C SER A 515 -41.38 -11.23 29.03
N GLU A 516 -40.27 -11.79 28.57
CA GLU A 516 -39.99 -13.22 28.54
C GLU A 516 -38.71 -13.52 29.31
N LEU A 517 -38.72 -14.59 30.09
CA LEU A 517 -37.53 -15.12 30.79
C LEU A 517 -37.28 -16.52 30.31
N ASN A 518 -36.12 -16.72 29.72
CA ASN A 518 -35.66 -18.01 29.19
C ASN A 518 -34.36 -18.43 29.90
N SER A 519 -34.20 -19.70 30.10
CA SER A 519 -32.93 -20.23 30.63
C SER A 519 -32.55 -21.50 29.94
N VAL A 520 -31.24 -21.75 29.81
CA VAL A 520 -30.71 -23.01 29.29
C VAL A 520 -29.45 -23.41 30.04
N PHE A 521 -29.34 -24.68 30.33
CA PHE A 521 -28.21 -25.27 31.00
C PHE A 521 -27.55 -26.31 30.10
N GLY A 522 -26.23 -26.35 30.10
CA GLY A 522 -25.45 -27.26 29.28
C GLY A 522 -24.33 -27.94 30.05
N TYR A 523 -24.09 -29.21 29.70
CA TYR A 523 -22.88 -29.94 30.04
C TYR A 523 -22.14 -30.29 28.78
N ASN A 524 -20.91 -29.84 28.68
CA ASN A 524 -20.02 -30.08 27.55
C ASN A 524 -18.92 -31.07 27.94
N ALA A 525 -18.60 -31.97 27.04
CA ALA A 525 -17.48 -32.89 27.18
C ALA A 525 -16.79 -33.07 25.83
N LYS A 526 -15.46 -33.12 25.85
CA LYS A 526 -14.64 -33.45 24.68
C LYS A 526 -13.46 -34.33 25.10
N LEU A 527 -13.02 -35.19 24.19
CA LEU A 527 -11.84 -36.04 24.40
C LEU A 527 -10.82 -35.71 23.31
N ASN A 528 -9.69 -35.13 23.70
CA ASN A 528 -8.64 -34.79 22.77
C ASN A 528 -7.65 -35.96 22.60
N LEU A 529 -7.71 -36.63 21.45
CA LEU A 529 -6.80 -37.73 21.09
C LEU A 529 -5.78 -37.18 20.07
N PHE A 530 -4.51 -37.42 20.35
CA PHE A 530 -3.41 -36.96 19.49
C PHE A 530 -2.53 -38.14 19.07
N LYS A 531 -2.08 -38.08 17.81
CA LYS A 531 -1.07 -38.99 17.26
C LYS A 531 -0.04 -38.15 16.46
N LYS A 532 1.20 -38.16 16.96
CA LYS A 532 2.32 -37.54 16.26
C LYS A 532 3.00 -38.58 15.35
N ASN A 533 3.17 -38.25 14.08
CA ASN A 533 3.99 -39.04 13.16
C ASN A 533 5.30 -38.28 12.92
N ASN A 534 6.39 -38.78 13.49
CA ASN A 534 7.70 -38.14 13.43
C ASN A 534 8.33 -38.24 12.02
N GLU A 535 8.04 -39.29 11.23
CA GLU A 535 8.59 -39.46 9.89
C GLU A 535 8.12 -38.38 8.90
N ASN A 536 6.86 -37.94 9.05
CA ASN A 536 6.25 -36.98 8.13
C ASN A 536 6.03 -35.60 8.75
N SER A 537 6.52 -35.35 9.96
CA SER A 537 6.29 -34.13 10.74
C SER A 537 4.80 -33.72 10.78
N LYS A 538 3.92 -34.69 10.97
CA LYS A 538 2.47 -34.49 11.01
C LYS A 538 1.91 -34.79 12.41
N LEU A 539 0.97 -33.94 12.84
CA LEU A 539 0.17 -34.13 14.04
C LEU A 539 -1.28 -34.39 13.64
N TYR A 540 -1.81 -35.49 14.05
CA TYR A 540 -3.23 -35.84 13.89
C TYR A 540 -3.94 -35.63 15.21
N SER A 541 -5.10 -35.00 15.19
CA SER A 541 -6.00 -34.94 16.34
C SER A 541 -7.39 -35.46 15.98
N LEU A 542 -7.98 -36.18 16.88
CA LEU A 542 -9.35 -36.66 16.80
C LEU A 542 -10.05 -36.26 18.09
N THR A 543 -11.12 -35.47 17.97
CA THR A 543 -11.81 -34.90 19.12
C THR A 543 -13.30 -35.19 19.06
N PRO A 544 -13.77 -36.32 19.67
CA PRO A 544 -15.18 -36.49 19.96
C PRO A 544 -15.68 -35.39 20.90
N LYS A 545 -16.84 -34.83 20.57
CA LYS A 545 -17.49 -33.73 21.31
C LYS A 545 -18.93 -34.11 21.65
N PHE A 546 -19.37 -33.68 22.81
CA PHE A 546 -20.71 -33.94 23.33
C PHE A 546 -21.22 -32.68 24.05
N LEU A 547 -22.46 -32.31 23.80
CA LEU A 547 -23.21 -31.35 24.57
C LEU A 547 -24.54 -31.98 25.01
N LEU A 548 -24.84 -31.98 26.29
CA LEU A 548 -26.18 -32.20 26.80
C LEU A 548 -26.74 -30.87 27.26
N ARG A 549 -27.90 -30.48 26.75
CA ARG A 549 -28.54 -29.21 27.09
C ARG A 549 -30.01 -29.37 27.45
N TYR A 550 -30.46 -28.53 28.37
CA TYR A 550 -31.85 -28.48 28.80
C TYR A 550 -32.31 -27.02 28.93
N ALA A 551 -33.36 -26.66 28.21
CA ALA A 551 -34.00 -25.37 28.29
C ALA A 551 -35.50 -25.55 28.68
N PRO A 552 -35.86 -25.24 29.95
CA PRO A 552 -37.25 -25.28 30.38
C PRO A 552 -38.06 -24.11 29.79
N GLY A 553 -39.38 -24.27 29.77
CA GLY A 553 -40.31 -23.21 29.36
C GLY A 553 -40.83 -23.36 27.94
N HIS A 554 -41.30 -22.29 27.37
CA HIS A 554 -41.85 -22.18 26.03
C HIS A 554 -40.96 -21.26 25.20
N MET A 555 -41.02 -21.42 23.90
CA MET A 555 -40.39 -20.50 22.93
C MET A 555 -41.44 -19.91 22.00
N ARG A 556 -41.14 -18.78 21.41
CA ARG A 556 -41.93 -18.20 20.33
C ARG A 556 -41.60 -18.90 19.01
N ASN A 557 -42.55 -18.95 18.10
CA ASN A 557 -42.29 -19.37 16.74
C ASN A 557 -41.23 -18.48 16.12
N ILE A 558 -40.31 -19.08 15.38
CA ILE A 558 -39.28 -18.42 14.62
C ILE A 558 -39.46 -18.68 13.12
N GLU A 559 -39.03 -17.76 12.27
CA GLU A 559 -39.11 -17.91 10.80
C GLU A 559 -37.78 -18.28 10.17
N GLY A 560 -36.69 -18.09 10.88
CA GLY A 560 -35.31 -18.27 10.42
C GLY A 560 -34.52 -19.28 11.19
N GLY A 561 -33.24 -19.29 10.91
CA GLY A 561 -32.22 -20.14 11.52
C GLY A 561 -31.83 -21.32 10.65
N ARG A 562 -30.64 -21.81 10.84
CA ARG A 562 -30.09 -23.00 10.20
C ARG A 562 -29.05 -23.66 11.10
N LEU A 563 -29.21 -24.98 11.31
CA LEU A 563 -28.18 -25.74 11.99
C LEU A 563 -26.94 -25.85 11.08
N ASN A 564 -25.78 -25.62 11.64
CA ASN A 564 -24.48 -25.83 11.03
C ASN A 564 -23.49 -26.36 12.08
N TYR A 565 -22.29 -26.73 11.67
CA TYR A 565 -21.31 -27.28 12.62
C TYR A 565 -20.85 -26.25 13.67
N ASP A 566 -20.80 -24.96 13.32
CA ASP A 566 -20.29 -23.89 14.20
C ASP A 566 -21.26 -23.57 15.35
N ASN A 567 -22.59 -23.74 15.15
CA ASN A 567 -23.60 -23.54 16.21
C ASN A 567 -24.03 -24.86 16.93
N LEU A 568 -23.55 -26.02 16.47
CA LEU A 568 -23.94 -27.34 16.96
C LEU A 568 -23.77 -27.52 18.49
N TYR A 569 -22.71 -26.91 19.05
CA TYR A 569 -22.37 -27.01 20.48
C TYR A 569 -22.69 -25.78 21.30
N GLN A 570 -23.46 -24.83 20.71
CA GLN A 570 -23.93 -23.64 21.40
C GLN A 570 -25.19 -23.98 22.25
N LEU A 571 -25.40 -23.22 23.33
CA LEU A 571 -26.60 -23.34 24.14
C LEU A 571 -27.85 -22.91 23.39
N ASN A 572 -27.74 -21.91 22.50
CA ASN A 572 -28.78 -21.51 21.56
C ASN A 572 -28.30 -21.85 20.16
N LYS A 573 -28.96 -22.76 19.44
CA LYS A 573 -28.57 -23.21 18.09
C LYS A 573 -29.37 -22.51 17.00
N VAL A 574 -30.48 -21.87 17.35
CA VAL A 574 -31.22 -21.01 16.44
C VAL A 574 -30.49 -19.67 16.34
N ASP A 575 -30.35 -19.14 15.13
CA ASP A 575 -29.62 -17.91 14.87
C ASP A 575 -30.51 -16.66 15.09
N GLU A 576 -31.21 -16.68 16.23
CA GLU A 576 -32.10 -15.58 16.66
C GLU A 576 -31.63 -15.07 18.04
N SER A 577 -31.44 -13.76 18.14
CA SER A 577 -30.92 -13.12 19.34
C SER A 577 -31.92 -13.05 20.50
N ASP A 578 -33.21 -13.10 20.19
CA ASP A 578 -34.34 -12.87 21.13
C ASP A 578 -35.11 -14.13 21.49
N VAL A 579 -34.65 -15.32 21.07
CA VAL A 579 -35.29 -16.60 21.38
C VAL A 579 -34.24 -17.62 21.82
N ILE A 580 -34.62 -18.55 22.69
CA ILE A 580 -33.87 -19.76 23.02
C ILE A 580 -34.72 -20.96 22.64
N GLU A 581 -34.15 -21.89 21.88
CA GLU A 581 -34.78 -23.17 21.59
C GLU A 581 -35.07 -23.90 22.90
N ASN A 582 -36.30 -24.36 23.13
CA ASN A 582 -36.70 -25.05 24.33
C ASN A 582 -36.45 -26.59 24.25
N GLY A 583 -36.55 -27.28 25.40
CA GLY A 583 -36.50 -28.72 25.50
C GLY A 583 -35.13 -29.29 25.89
N LEU A 584 -35.10 -30.62 25.94
CA LEU A 584 -33.90 -31.43 26.23
C LEU A 584 -33.33 -31.92 24.89
N SER A 585 -32.06 -31.63 24.63
CA SER A 585 -31.35 -32.14 23.47
C SER A 585 -29.89 -32.44 23.76
N SER A 586 -29.30 -33.29 22.93
CA SER A 586 -27.87 -33.57 22.93
C SER A 586 -27.27 -33.36 21.58
N SER A 587 -26.09 -32.79 21.51
CA SER A 587 -25.29 -32.68 20.29
C SER A 587 -24.09 -33.62 20.39
N ILE A 588 -23.89 -34.41 19.35
CA ILE A 588 -22.79 -35.40 19.29
C ILE A 588 -22.04 -35.13 18.00
N GLY A 589 -20.73 -35.17 18.04
CA GLY A 589 -19.94 -35.06 16.82
C GLY A 589 -18.47 -35.35 17.02
N LEU A 590 -17.76 -35.25 15.90
CA LEU A 590 -16.38 -35.63 15.79
C LEU A 590 -15.64 -34.57 15.00
N GLU A 591 -14.49 -34.19 15.48
CA GLU A 591 -13.56 -33.29 14.77
C GLU A 591 -12.24 -34.01 14.56
N PHE A 592 -11.80 -34.03 13.31
CA PHE A 592 -10.49 -34.57 12.91
C PHE A 592 -9.66 -33.39 12.33
N LYS A 593 -8.40 -33.29 12.76
CA LYS A 593 -7.43 -32.35 12.20
C LYS A 593 -6.12 -33.05 11.90
N GLN A 594 -5.52 -32.64 10.78
CA GLN A 594 -4.16 -32.98 10.41
C GLN A 594 -3.37 -31.69 10.28
N ASN A 595 -2.39 -31.50 11.14
CA ASN A 595 -1.47 -30.38 11.12
C ASN A 595 -0.10 -30.84 10.61
N LYS A 596 0.58 -30.00 9.88
CA LYS A 596 1.99 -30.13 9.53
C LYS A 596 2.82 -29.33 10.51
N ILE A 597 3.90 -29.90 11.01
CA ILE A 597 4.84 -29.19 11.89
C ILE A 597 6.00 -28.71 11.02
N ASN A 598 6.18 -27.42 10.94
CA ASN A 598 7.28 -26.78 10.21
C ASN A 598 8.60 -26.89 11.01
N ASN A 599 9.73 -26.60 10.33
CA ASN A 599 11.07 -26.61 10.95
C ASN A 599 11.19 -25.67 12.17
N ASN A 600 10.31 -24.71 12.31
CA ASN A 600 10.23 -23.78 13.43
C ASN A 600 9.28 -24.25 14.55
N ASN A 601 8.83 -25.50 14.54
CA ASN A 601 7.81 -26.05 15.45
C ASN A 601 6.45 -25.35 15.40
N ILE A 602 6.14 -24.66 14.29
CA ILE A 602 4.83 -24.04 14.07
C ILE A 602 3.92 -25.10 13.45
N GLU A 603 2.73 -25.26 14.03
CA GLU A 603 1.68 -26.15 13.51
C GLU A 603 0.82 -25.40 12.48
N GLU A 604 0.73 -25.95 11.27
CA GLU A 604 -0.14 -25.48 10.21
C GLU A 604 -1.21 -26.50 9.89
N GLU A 605 -2.48 -26.10 9.99
CA GLU A 605 -3.60 -26.97 9.62
C GLU A 605 -3.58 -27.27 8.12
N GLN A 606 -3.49 -28.55 7.75
CA GLN A 606 -3.57 -28.99 6.35
C GLN A 606 -4.97 -29.48 5.99
N LEU A 607 -5.57 -30.26 6.86
CA LEU A 607 -6.88 -30.84 6.66
C LEU A 607 -7.64 -30.81 7.97
N SER A 608 -8.87 -30.33 7.95
CA SER A 608 -9.82 -30.56 9.04
C SER A 608 -11.15 -31.06 8.48
N PHE A 609 -11.76 -31.92 9.23
CA PHE A 609 -13.08 -32.49 8.97
C PHE A 609 -13.85 -32.56 10.26
N SER A 610 -15.07 -32.04 10.23
CA SER A 610 -15.94 -31.99 11.41
C SER A 610 -17.34 -32.46 11.02
N ILE A 611 -17.96 -33.26 11.82
CA ILE A 611 -19.30 -33.80 11.59
C ILE A 611 -20.05 -33.90 12.89
N GLY A 612 -21.36 -33.67 12.86
CA GLY A 612 -22.17 -33.86 14.05
C GLY A 612 -23.66 -33.76 13.79
N GLN A 613 -24.44 -34.01 14.82
CA GLN A 613 -25.89 -34.11 14.78
C GLN A 613 -26.50 -33.75 16.12
N VAL A 614 -27.73 -33.26 16.13
CA VAL A 614 -28.55 -32.99 17.31
C VAL A 614 -29.59 -34.09 17.46
N ILE A 615 -29.75 -34.57 18.72
CA ILE A 615 -30.78 -35.50 19.10
C ILE A 615 -31.66 -34.81 20.16
N SER A 616 -32.91 -34.55 19.84
CA SER A 616 -33.90 -33.91 20.69
C SER A 616 -34.88 -34.92 21.30
N GLN A 617 -35.26 -34.70 22.55
CA GLN A 617 -36.23 -35.57 23.23
C GLN A 617 -37.61 -35.54 22.53
N LYS A 618 -38.02 -34.38 22.05
CA LYS A 618 -39.31 -34.12 21.42
C LYS A 618 -39.12 -33.29 20.15
N GLU A 619 -40.08 -33.40 19.26
CA GLU A 619 -40.22 -32.49 18.14
C GLU A 619 -40.60 -31.10 18.64
N ASN A 620 -40.16 -30.06 17.93
CA ASN A 620 -40.44 -28.67 18.25
C ASN A 620 -41.08 -27.94 17.07
N MET A 621 -42.41 -27.80 17.16
CA MET A 621 -43.22 -27.19 16.09
C MET A 621 -43.07 -25.68 15.99
N ASP A 622 -42.42 -25.02 16.96
CA ASP A 622 -42.15 -23.59 16.95
C ASP A 622 -40.90 -23.23 16.13
N ILE A 623 -40.19 -24.25 15.64
CA ILE A 623 -39.00 -24.13 14.80
C ILE A 623 -39.34 -24.56 13.36
N PRO A 624 -38.98 -23.75 12.33
CA PRO A 624 -39.28 -24.15 10.96
C PRO A 624 -38.42 -25.34 10.51
N SER A 625 -38.98 -26.18 9.66
CA SER A 625 -38.31 -27.38 9.13
C SER A 625 -37.01 -27.10 8.36
N SER A 626 -36.84 -25.89 7.83
CA SER A 626 -35.61 -25.42 7.20
C SER A 626 -34.40 -25.39 8.13
N THR A 627 -34.61 -25.37 9.44
CA THR A 627 -33.54 -25.38 10.46
C THR A 627 -33.01 -26.77 10.74
N SER A 628 -33.79 -27.84 10.44
CA SER A 628 -33.57 -29.22 10.81
C SER A 628 -33.56 -29.50 12.35
N LEU A 629 -33.97 -28.52 13.16
CA LEU A 629 -34.09 -28.64 14.63
C LEU A 629 -35.52 -28.90 15.11
N ASP A 630 -36.48 -28.90 14.19
CA ASP A 630 -37.90 -29.16 14.43
C ASP A 630 -38.14 -30.63 14.80
N GLN A 631 -37.29 -31.55 14.34
CA GLN A 631 -37.43 -33.00 14.50
C GLN A 631 -36.61 -33.55 15.71
N LYS A 632 -36.93 -34.80 16.10
CA LYS A 632 -36.14 -35.50 17.14
C LYS A 632 -34.71 -35.72 16.73
N LEU A 633 -34.43 -35.90 15.45
CA LEU A 633 -33.11 -36.13 14.90
C LEU A 633 -32.86 -35.08 13.83
N SER A 634 -31.89 -34.22 14.03
CA SER A 634 -31.54 -33.20 13.03
C SER A 634 -30.85 -33.84 11.82
N ASP A 635 -30.70 -33.07 10.77
CA ASP A 635 -29.73 -33.41 9.72
C ASP A 635 -28.33 -33.51 10.28
N VAL A 636 -27.49 -34.29 9.60
CA VAL A 636 -26.07 -34.35 9.86
C VAL A 636 -25.41 -33.14 9.27
N VAL A 637 -24.76 -32.32 10.10
CA VAL A 637 -24.01 -31.14 9.64
C VAL A 637 -22.52 -31.39 9.70
N GLY A 638 -21.79 -30.83 8.74
CA GLY A 638 -20.35 -31.02 8.67
C GLY A 638 -19.63 -29.82 8.10
N LYS A 639 -18.33 -29.78 8.36
CA LYS A 639 -17.41 -28.76 7.85
C LYS A 639 -16.11 -29.43 7.45
N ALA A 640 -15.59 -29.11 6.29
CA ALA A 640 -14.30 -29.60 5.83
C ALA A 640 -13.44 -28.46 5.31
N ASN A 641 -12.19 -28.42 5.74
CA ASN A 641 -11.21 -27.46 5.24
C ASN A 641 -9.99 -28.24 4.75
N TYR A 642 -9.50 -27.88 3.57
CA TYR A 642 -8.28 -28.44 3.02
C TYR A 642 -7.38 -27.34 2.46
N ASN A 643 -6.24 -27.15 3.10
CA ASN A 643 -5.21 -26.19 2.71
C ASN A 643 -4.19 -26.91 1.81
N ILE A 644 -4.30 -26.72 0.50
CA ILE A 644 -3.39 -27.33 -0.48
C ILE A 644 -2.01 -26.67 -0.39
N ASN A 645 -2.00 -25.36 -0.28
CA ASN A 645 -0.81 -24.53 -0.08
C ASN A 645 -1.23 -23.16 0.47
N ASP A 646 -0.27 -22.24 0.69
CA ASP A 646 -0.51 -20.91 1.25
C ASP A 646 -1.46 -20.05 0.40
N LYS A 647 -1.66 -20.39 -0.87
CA LYS A 647 -2.47 -19.62 -1.82
C LYS A 647 -3.83 -20.24 -2.13
N VAL A 648 -4.01 -21.56 -1.88
CA VAL A 648 -5.23 -22.28 -2.25
C VAL A 648 -5.77 -23.01 -1.04
N LYS A 649 -6.98 -22.61 -0.62
CA LYS A 649 -7.74 -23.22 0.48
C LYS A 649 -9.12 -23.60 -0.04
N LEU A 650 -9.54 -24.83 0.26
CA LEU A 650 -10.87 -25.35 -0.04
C LEU A 650 -11.65 -25.46 1.25
N ASN A 651 -12.80 -24.82 1.33
CA ASN A 651 -13.72 -24.86 2.46
C ASN A 651 -15.07 -25.37 2.00
N TYR A 652 -15.66 -26.26 2.75
CA TYR A 652 -17.01 -26.81 2.55
C TYR A 652 -17.76 -26.82 3.88
N ASN A 653 -19.00 -26.30 3.89
CA ASN A 653 -19.90 -26.29 5.05
C ASN A 653 -21.24 -26.91 4.70
#